data_a130f733106677bfd266ee6c49251976
#
_entry.id   a130f733106677bfd266ee6c49251976
#
_cell.length_a   1.000
_cell.length_b   1.000
_cell.length_c   1.000
_cell.angle_alpha   90.00
_cell.angle_beta   90.00
_cell.angle_gamma   90.00
#
_symmetry.space_group_name_H-M   'P 1'
#
loop_
_entity.id
_entity.type
_entity.pdbx_description
1 polymer ?
#
loop_
_entity_poly.entity_id
_entity_poly.type
_entity_poly.pdbx_seq_one_letter_code
_entity_poly.pdbx_strand_id
1 'polypeptide(L)'
;MSIKNKNAAKHLSGRKRAAGRAIGPACRLLVFATCATAVFSAQAQAQPTQQADVQTFSIPAGDLTPALQSLASSARVILTFTPEQTRGKSTAGLQGRYGLSEAFSRLLAGSGLSARQTANGYRLVAAEPLEELVIPELSVVSGLSDSVSAGRSTLNQEDIARVQADNVASLLDRLPGVSMAGSPRPGGQSLNIWGMGDMEDVNVVLDGAPKGFEKYRQGSVFIEPELLKRVDVDKGPHNLLNGNGGFGGTITMETKDAGDMLDPDENFGGLLKYSYHTNDRQGIYSGALYGRTEEGFADGLVYFSKRDGGNIKRPDGTRFAYSSNDQASWLMKSNLYLTDAQTLTLSAMRSESDGWQPFAAKRDDISAPSQADIDRYGRDEAWRRILVYRDQVDTNYSVKWNLAPEEQPLLNLTVSYAHSKTEQHDKRPDYASQYSYLGSLGNESWVSYVDQQLDMNNESRFSSGPLDHKLLFGVRWHKHKRDTLMYYPAQKNSASYNYGYFQPYYMPAGEQETRSAYLQDAVSYGSLTVTPGVRFDHVTNTGQPNRAPRYNDSDPAAGHDYSSVTYTGWSPHLGAIWKATSNLSLFADVSRTWRAPVIDEQYEVQSASSNVPGTSRNLKVERITGIRVGAVLDFNNLVTAEDSLQIRTTLFRNRGKDEIFYRRGVLCDAARSGGECGQPLSNYRNLPGYTIEGVEIESFYDSDRVFGSFAYSAIRGKRDASPRDPWGNQTWIAEIPPVTAHAVLGIKVPQWDAAFGWTGDFVRKQDRSPADGDPLASVWALPKTAGYSLHGLFASWQPTSLKGFEARVAVDNLFNHEYYPYLGESVSGVGRNIKFSVSQRF
;
A
#
# COMPACT_ATOMS: atom_id res chain seq x y z
N MET A 1 22.67 -6.50 -70.40
CA MET A 1 24.08 -6.87 -70.65
C MET A 1 24.70 -6.91 -69.25
N SER A 2 24.75 -8.07 -68.70
CA SER A 2 25.89 -9.03 -68.71
C SER A 2 27.03 -8.45 -67.85
N ILE A 3 27.63 -9.02 -66.86
CA ILE A 3 27.85 -10.39 -66.40
C ILE A 3 28.63 -10.32 -65.09
N LYS A 4 28.31 -11.12 -64.05
CA LYS A 4 29.18 -11.99 -63.23
C LYS A 4 30.53 -11.38 -62.68
N ASN A 5 30.99 -11.67 -61.51
CA ASN A 5 31.11 -12.89 -60.73
C ASN A 5 31.96 -12.68 -59.48
N LYS A 6 31.62 -13.40 -58.42
CA LYS A 6 32.47 -14.13 -57.45
C LYS A 6 33.75 -13.48 -56.88
N ASN A 7 33.94 -13.42 -55.59
CA ASN A 7 34.46 -14.54 -54.80
C ASN A 7 34.57 -14.18 -53.29
N ALA A 8 34.39 -15.20 -52.53
CA ALA A 8 34.59 -15.36 -51.10
C ALA A 8 35.99 -14.96 -50.60
N ALA A 9 36.07 -14.37 -49.44
CA ALA A 9 37.15 -14.57 -48.52
C ALA A 9 36.62 -14.52 -47.08
N LYS A 10 36.75 -15.65 -46.43
CA LYS A 10 36.66 -15.81 -44.96
C LYS A 10 37.66 -14.90 -44.29
N HIS A 11 37.24 -14.17 -43.32
CA HIS A 11 38.07 -13.88 -42.15
C HIS A 11 37.24 -13.91 -40.86
N LEU A 12 37.50 -14.94 -40.09
CA LEU A 12 37.26 -15.03 -38.66
C LEU A 12 37.88 -13.81 -37.95
N SER A 13 37.10 -13.03 -37.28
CA SER A 13 37.58 -12.20 -36.21
C SER A 13 36.56 -12.21 -35.09
N GLY A 14 36.96 -12.89 -34.08
CA GLY A 14 36.75 -12.76 -32.65
C GLY A 14 35.51 -12.08 -32.13
N ARG A 15 34.53 -12.87 -31.78
CA ARG A 15 33.60 -12.49 -30.71
C ARG A 15 34.38 -12.34 -29.41
N LYS A 16 34.79 -11.12 -29.09
CA LYS A 16 35.01 -10.73 -27.70
C LYS A 16 33.62 -10.50 -27.10
N ARG A 17 33.06 -11.53 -26.58
CA ARG A 17 31.99 -11.41 -25.56
C ARG A 17 32.61 -10.67 -24.40
N ALA A 18 32.08 -9.53 -24.07
CA ALA A 18 32.32 -8.85 -22.82
C ALA A 18 31.84 -9.75 -21.67
N ALA A 19 32.79 -10.46 -21.06
CA ALA A 19 32.60 -11.16 -19.80
C ALA A 19 32.62 -10.10 -18.68
N GLY A 20 31.51 -9.38 -18.54
CA GLY A 20 31.39 -8.28 -17.58
C GLY A 20 29.99 -8.16 -16.96
N ARG A 21 29.11 -9.12 -17.20
CA ARG A 21 27.74 -9.06 -16.67
C ARG A 21 27.27 -10.33 -15.94
N ALA A 22 28.15 -11.10 -15.37
CA ALA A 22 27.80 -12.32 -14.65
C ALA A 22 28.22 -12.31 -13.19
N ILE A 23 28.25 -11.13 -12.54
CA ILE A 23 28.14 -11.05 -11.07
C ILE A 23 26.76 -10.45 -10.80
N GLY A 24 25.74 -11.20 -11.12
CA GLY A 24 24.37 -10.90 -10.87
C GLY A 24 23.99 -11.11 -9.39
N PRO A 25 22.77 -10.83 -9.01
CA PRO A 25 22.27 -10.89 -7.64
C PRO A 25 22.56 -12.19 -6.89
N ALA A 26 22.78 -13.30 -7.58
CA ALA A 26 23.11 -14.58 -6.97
C ALA A 26 24.43 -14.57 -6.15
N CYS A 27 25.44 -13.79 -6.55
CA CYS A 27 26.69 -13.70 -5.79
C CYS A 27 26.56 -12.76 -4.58
N ARG A 28 25.65 -11.78 -4.63
CA ARG A 28 25.33 -10.93 -3.47
C ARG A 28 24.43 -11.65 -2.46
N LEU A 29 23.54 -12.53 -2.96
CA LEU A 29 22.76 -13.44 -2.11
C LEU A 29 23.66 -14.42 -1.33
N LEU A 30 24.72 -14.93 -1.97
CA LEU A 30 25.63 -15.91 -1.32
C LEU A 30 26.40 -15.28 -0.15
N VAL A 31 26.74 -14.00 -0.21
CA VAL A 31 27.45 -13.30 0.88
C VAL A 31 26.52 -13.03 2.06
N PHE A 32 25.25 -12.74 1.81
CA PHE A 32 24.25 -12.57 2.88
C PHE A 32 23.78 -13.93 3.46
N ALA A 33 23.63 -14.95 2.61
CA ALA A 33 23.30 -16.29 3.05
C ALA A 33 24.43 -16.91 3.92
N THR A 34 25.70 -16.59 3.63
CA THR A 34 26.82 -17.03 4.49
C THR A 34 26.88 -16.28 5.82
N CYS A 35 26.44 -15.03 5.91
CA CYS A 35 26.31 -14.37 7.21
C CYS A 35 25.13 -14.90 8.03
N ALA A 36 23.98 -15.19 7.40
CA ALA A 36 22.85 -15.81 8.08
C ALA A 36 23.15 -17.25 8.55
N THR A 37 23.85 -18.04 7.72
CA THR A 37 24.26 -19.41 8.09
C THR A 37 25.39 -19.44 9.15
N ALA A 38 26.21 -18.40 9.25
CA ALA A 38 27.23 -18.32 10.30
C ALA A 38 26.65 -18.05 11.71
N VAL A 39 25.46 -17.42 11.78
CA VAL A 39 24.72 -17.21 13.03
C VAL A 39 23.95 -18.48 13.46
N PHE A 40 23.48 -19.27 12.48
CA PHE A 40 22.68 -20.48 12.73
C PHE A 40 23.46 -21.81 12.71
N SER A 41 24.74 -21.83 12.31
CA SER A 41 25.52 -23.08 12.18
C SER A 41 26.24 -23.54 13.45
N ALA A 42 26.00 -22.92 14.60
CA ALA A 42 26.47 -23.41 15.89
C ALA A 42 25.31 -24.13 16.58
N GLN A 43 25.29 -25.46 16.46
CA GLN A 43 24.49 -26.45 17.17
C GLN A 43 23.20 -26.97 16.47
N ALA A 44 23.39 -27.85 15.51
CA ALA A 44 22.41 -28.87 15.22
C ALA A 44 22.82 -30.17 15.97
N GLN A 45 22.41 -30.29 17.20
CA GLN A 45 22.32 -31.60 17.87
C GLN A 45 20.84 -31.85 18.15
N ALA A 46 20.32 -32.84 17.47
CA ALA A 46 18.95 -33.30 17.65
C ALA A 46 18.72 -33.76 19.09
N GLN A 47 17.75 -33.11 19.76
CA GLN A 47 17.09 -33.67 20.94
C GLN A 47 15.59 -33.86 20.67
N PRO A 48 14.94 -34.82 21.36
CA PRO A 48 13.67 -35.38 20.93
C PRO A 48 12.50 -34.42 21.15
N THR A 49 11.64 -34.35 20.15
CA THR A 49 10.32 -33.70 20.13
C THR A 49 9.52 -33.95 21.41
N GLN A 50 9.28 -32.90 22.21
CA GLN A 50 8.19 -32.91 23.18
C GLN A 50 6.90 -32.49 22.42
N GLN A 51 5.98 -33.44 22.33
CA GLN A 51 4.57 -33.18 21.96
C GLN A 51 4.01 -32.11 22.90
N ALA A 52 3.26 -31.16 22.37
CA ALA A 52 2.45 -30.21 23.15
C ALA A 52 1.54 -31.03 24.07
N ASP A 53 1.91 -31.11 25.38
CA ASP A 53 1.16 -31.86 26.37
C ASP A 53 -0.18 -31.15 26.67
N VAL A 54 -1.21 -31.53 25.97
CA VAL A 54 -2.61 -31.23 26.35
C VAL A 54 -2.84 -32.01 27.66
N GLN A 55 -2.86 -31.28 28.78
CA GLN A 55 -3.05 -31.87 30.11
C GLN A 55 -4.52 -31.71 30.55
N THR A 56 -4.96 -32.62 31.40
CA THR A 56 -6.26 -32.51 31.99
C THR A 56 -6.18 -31.73 33.30
N PHE A 57 -6.89 -30.61 33.36
CA PHE A 57 -6.99 -29.75 34.52
C PHE A 57 -8.36 -29.91 35.20
N SER A 58 -8.32 -29.87 36.52
CA SER A 58 -9.53 -29.85 37.36
C SER A 58 -9.27 -28.86 38.51
N ILE A 59 -9.54 -27.58 38.24
CA ILE A 59 -9.30 -26.49 39.19
C ILE A 59 -10.65 -25.87 39.52
N PRO A 60 -11.06 -25.88 40.82
CA PRO A 60 -12.35 -25.33 41.19
C PRO A 60 -12.41 -23.81 41.05
N ALA A 61 -13.61 -23.28 40.89
CA ALA A 61 -13.85 -21.85 40.97
C ALA A 61 -13.59 -21.34 42.41
N GLY A 62 -13.07 -20.10 42.53
CA GLY A 62 -12.73 -19.52 43.82
C GLY A 62 -11.64 -18.46 43.71
N ASP A 63 -10.86 -18.26 44.76
CA ASP A 63 -9.78 -17.29 44.80
C ASP A 63 -8.70 -17.61 43.75
N LEU A 64 -8.22 -16.55 43.06
CA LEU A 64 -7.27 -16.71 41.95
C LEU A 64 -5.91 -17.25 42.39
N THR A 65 -5.42 -16.87 43.59
CA THR A 65 -4.11 -17.29 44.07
C THR A 65 -3.98 -18.82 44.19
N PRO A 66 -4.85 -19.54 44.94
CA PRO A 66 -4.75 -20.99 45.03
C PRO A 66 -5.05 -21.71 43.70
N ALA A 67 -5.87 -21.11 42.84
CA ALA A 67 -6.18 -21.66 41.54
C ALA A 67 -4.93 -21.65 40.63
N LEU A 68 -4.19 -20.55 40.61
CA LEU A 68 -2.93 -20.41 39.86
C LEU A 68 -1.83 -21.33 40.39
N GLN A 69 -1.72 -21.49 41.72
CA GLN A 69 -0.79 -22.42 42.30
C GLN A 69 -1.12 -23.88 41.93
N SER A 70 -2.40 -24.21 41.89
CA SER A 70 -2.89 -25.51 41.48
C SER A 70 -2.60 -25.79 39.98
N LEU A 71 -2.79 -24.77 39.12
CA LEU A 71 -2.45 -24.86 37.70
C LEU A 71 -0.94 -25.07 37.52
N ALA A 72 -0.10 -24.25 38.16
CA ALA A 72 1.35 -24.33 38.02
C ALA A 72 1.89 -25.65 38.50
N SER A 73 1.34 -26.17 39.63
CA SER A 73 1.71 -27.49 40.18
C SER A 73 1.29 -28.64 39.26
N SER A 74 0.07 -28.59 38.71
CA SER A 74 -0.46 -29.61 37.81
C SER A 74 0.33 -29.66 36.50
N ALA A 75 0.67 -28.47 35.97
CA ALA A 75 1.44 -28.34 34.74
C ALA A 75 2.96 -28.50 34.94
N ARG A 76 3.43 -28.57 36.20
CA ARG A 76 4.85 -28.63 36.53
C ARG A 76 5.68 -27.47 36.00
N VAL A 77 5.13 -26.25 36.00
CA VAL A 77 5.82 -25.04 35.56
C VAL A 77 6.05 -24.11 36.74
N ILE A 78 7.09 -23.30 36.63
CA ILE A 78 7.33 -22.20 37.57
C ILE A 78 6.43 -21.05 37.18
N LEU A 79 5.59 -20.55 38.10
CA LEU A 79 4.76 -19.38 37.91
C LEU A 79 5.14 -18.35 38.98
N THR A 80 5.62 -17.19 38.52
CA THR A 80 6.04 -16.09 39.41
C THR A 80 4.98 -15.00 39.43
N PHE A 81 4.48 -14.62 40.59
CA PHE A 81 3.57 -13.50 40.81
C PHE A 81 3.68 -13.02 42.25
N THR A 82 3.18 -11.77 42.50
CA THR A 82 3.13 -11.22 43.86
C THR A 82 1.74 -11.37 44.46
N PRO A 83 1.60 -11.45 45.79
CA PRO A 83 0.30 -11.54 46.46
C PRO A 83 -0.60 -10.35 46.15
N GLU A 84 -0.05 -9.19 45.85
CA GLU A 84 -0.78 -7.98 45.51
C GLU A 84 -1.50 -8.08 44.16
N GLN A 85 -0.91 -8.77 43.20
CA GLN A 85 -1.47 -8.96 41.86
C GLN A 85 -2.76 -9.78 41.89
N THR A 86 -2.85 -10.76 42.78
CA THR A 86 -4.01 -11.68 42.84
C THR A 86 -4.98 -11.40 43.97
N ARG A 87 -4.68 -10.42 44.88
CA ARG A 87 -5.52 -10.11 46.04
C ARG A 87 -6.92 -9.66 45.65
N GLY A 88 -7.94 -10.34 46.15
CA GLY A 88 -9.36 -10.02 45.91
C GLY A 88 -9.85 -10.40 44.52
N LYS A 89 -9.06 -11.12 43.76
CA LYS A 89 -9.43 -11.63 42.43
C LYS A 89 -9.90 -13.08 42.52
N SER A 90 -10.90 -13.44 41.71
CA SER A 90 -11.46 -14.79 41.63
C SER A 90 -11.43 -15.32 40.19
N THR A 91 -11.56 -16.63 40.06
CA THR A 91 -11.64 -17.31 38.78
C THR A 91 -12.88 -18.24 38.74
N ALA A 92 -13.41 -18.46 37.56
CA ALA A 92 -14.47 -19.45 37.30
C ALA A 92 -13.98 -20.89 37.43
N GLY A 93 -12.67 -21.11 37.61
CA GLY A 93 -12.05 -22.44 37.63
C GLY A 93 -11.75 -22.96 36.21
N LEU A 94 -11.22 -24.17 36.15
CA LEU A 94 -10.84 -24.81 34.88
C LEU A 94 -11.07 -26.30 34.93
N GLN A 95 -11.93 -26.83 34.05
CA GLN A 95 -12.17 -28.27 33.93
C GLN A 95 -12.09 -28.70 32.46
N GLY A 96 -11.21 -29.63 32.15
CA GLY A 96 -11.07 -30.16 30.78
C GLY A 96 -9.64 -30.40 30.38
N ARG A 97 -9.45 -30.70 29.09
CA ARG A 97 -8.12 -30.90 28.49
C ARG A 97 -7.74 -29.64 27.75
N TYR A 98 -6.65 -29.00 28.15
CA TYR A 98 -6.17 -27.74 27.59
C TYR A 98 -4.66 -27.76 27.41
N GLY A 99 -4.14 -27.05 26.42
CA GLY A 99 -2.75 -26.62 26.38
C GLY A 99 -2.49 -25.64 27.52
N LEU A 100 -1.25 -25.53 27.99
CA LEU A 100 -0.91 -24.73 29.16
C LEU A 100 -1.22 -23.24 28.98
N SER A 101 -0.97 -22.68 27.80
CA SER A 101 -1.26 -21.28 27.49
C SER A 101 -2.76 -20.99 27.54
N GLU A 102 -3.57 -21.90 26.99
CA GLU A 102 -5.04 -21.81 27.04
C GLU A 102 -5.56 -21.95 28.48
N ALA A 103 -4.96 -22.85 29.24
CA ALA A 103 -5.29 -23.04 30.66
C ALA A 103 -5.07 -21.75 31.46
N PHE A 104 -3.96 -21.04 31.24
CA PHE A 104 -3.71 -19.73 31.85
C PHE A 104 -4.74 -18.69 31.39
N SER A 105 -5.01 -18.58 30.10
CA SER A 105 -5.95 -17.59 29.58
C SER A 105 -7.37 -17.77 30.17
N ARG A 106 -7.84 -19.02 30.26
CA ARG A 106 -9.16 -19.33 30.84
C ARG A 106 -9.20 -19.06 32.35
N LEU A 107 -8.16 -19.43 33.09
CA LEU A 107 -8.12 -19.23 34.52
C LEU A 107 -7.99 -17.76 34.92
N LEU A 108 -7.32 -16.95 34.11
CA LEU A 108 -7.11 -15.51 34.33
C LEU A 108 -8.22 -14.63 33.73
N ALA A 109 -9.20 -15.21 33.02
CA ALA A 109 -10.29 -14.48 32.42
C ALA A 109 -11.01 -13.57 33.42
N GLY A 110 -11.18 -12.29 33.10
CA GLY A 110 -11.84 -11.30 33.98
C GLY A 110 -10.99 -10.80 35.17
N SER A 111 -9.76 -11.33 35.37
CA SER A 111 -8.90 -10.93 36.48
C SER A 111 -8.09 -9.65 36.22
N GLY A 112 -7.99 -9.19 34.97
CA GLY A 112 -7.08 -8.12 34.56
C GLY A 112 -5.60 -8.52 34.60
N LEU A 113 -5.31 -9.85 34.53
CA LEU A 113 -3.96 -10.41 34.50
C LEU A 113 -3.78 -11.35 33.32
N SER A 114 -2.57 -11.44 32.82
CA SER A 114 -2.14 -12.42 31.82
C SER A 114 -0.88 -13.14 32.27
N ALA A 115 -0.64 -14.35 31.74
CA ALA A 115 0.58 -15.11 32.00
C ALA A 115 1.53 -14.99 30.80
N ARG A 116 2.68 -14.37 31.00
CA ARG A 116 3.75 -14.28 29.99
C ARG A 116 4.77 -15.37 30.21
N GLN A 117 5.14 -16.09 29.17
CA GLN A 117 6.20 -17.08 29.22
C GLN A 117 7.57 -16.38 29.35
N THR A 118 8.43 -16.89 30.21
CA THR A 118 9.79 -16.43 30.45
C THR A 118 10.77 -17.59 30.31
N ALA A 119 12.05 -17.33 30.18
CA ALA A 119 13.08 -18.38 30.08
C ALA A 119 13.02 -19.45 31.19
N ASN A 120 12.46 -19.14 32.35
CA ASN A 120 12.39 -20.01 33.53
C ASN A 120 10.97 -20.43 33.94
N GLY A 121 9.95 -20.23 33.07
CA GLY A 121 8.54 -20.56 33.38
C GLY A 121 7.58 -19.49 32.95
N TYR A 122 6.64 -19.11 33.81
CA TYR A 122 5.63 -18.11 33.54
C TYR A 122 5.64 -16.99 34.58
N ARG A 123 5.32 -15.77 34.19
CA ARG A 123 5.14 -14.62 35.06
C ARG A 123 3.77 -14.03 34.86
N LEU A 124 3.06 -13.71 35.94
CA LEU A 124 1.85 -12.89 35.84
C LEU A 124 2.24 -11.43 35.61
N VAL A 125 1.65 -10.85 34.59
CA VAL A 125 1.71 -9.43 34.28
C VAL A 125 0.29 -8.87 34.32
N ALA A 126 0.15 -7.56 34.59
CA ALA A 126 -1.15 -6.92 34.38
C ALA A 126 -1.56 -7.23 32.94
N ALA A 127 -2.77 -7.74 32.74
CA ALA A 127 -3.32 -7.74 31.41
C ALA A 127 -3.32 -6.26 30.99
N GLU A 128 -2.62 -5.94 29.94
CA GLU A 128 -2.83 -4.66 29.28
C GLU A 128 -4.33 -4.51 29.11
N PRO A 129 -4.95 -3.33 29.38
CA PRO A 129 -6.38 -3.17 29.16
C PRO A 129 -6.62 -3.66 27.74
N LEU A 130 -7.37 -4.73 27.61
CA LEU A 130 -7.58 -5.53 26.41
C LEU A 130 -7.44 -4.65 25.15
N GLU A 131 -6.26 -4.57 24.56
CA GLU A 131 -6.17 -4.65 23.12
C GLU A 131 -6.88 -5.97 22.83
N GLU A 132 -8.06 -5.85 22.30
CA GLU A 132 -8.99 -6.93 22.06
C GLU A 132 -8.21 -8.10 21.51
N LEU A 133 -8.24 -9.22 22.22
CA LEU A 133 -7.53 -10.43 21.84
C LEU A 133 -8.02 -10.80 20.44
N VAL A 134 -7.27 -10.40 19.45
CA VAL A 134 -7.47 -10.87 18.08
C VAL A 134 -7.14 -12.36 18.14
N ILE A 135 -8.18 -13.19 18.05
CA ILE A 135 -8.00 -14.61 17.83
C ILE A 135 -7.36 -14.73 16.44
N PRO A 136 -6.11 -15.20 16.29
CA PRO A 136 -5.39 -15.10 15.03
C PRO A 136 -6.02 -15.82 13.85
N GLU A 137 -7.01 -16.65 14.08
CA GLU A 137 -7.55 -17.57 13.07
C GLU A 137 -8.75 -17.05 12.30
N LEU A 138 -9.37 -15.94 12.67
CA LEU A 138 -10.66 -15.55 12.08
C LEU A 138 -11.00 -14.06 12.05
N SER A 139 -10.07 -13.17 12.29
CA SER A 139 -10.39 -11.75 12.16
C SER A 139 -10.43 -11.32 10.71
N VAL A 140 -11.57 -11.47 10.09
CA VAL A 140 -11.94 -10.69 8.91
C VAL A 140 -12.06 -9.20 9.30
N VAL A 141 -11.93 -8.90 10.58
CA VAL A 141 -12.05 -7.58 11.14
C VAL A 141 -11.12 -7.41 12.31
N SER A 142 -9.92 -7.00 12.07
CA SER A 142 -9.16 -6.39 13.12
C SER A 142 -9.50 -4.91 13.19
N GLY A 143 -9.90 -4.44 14.33
CA GLY A 143 -9.53 -3.15 14.68
C GLY A 143 -10.42 -1.98 14.70
N LEU A 144 -11.12 -1.91 15.80
CA LEU A 144 -11.48 -0.63 16.38
C LEU A 144 -10.63 -0.28 17.60
N SER A 145 -9.77 -1.18 18.05
CA SER A 145 -9.15 -1.03 19.35
C SER A 145 -8.13 0.11 19.41
N ASP A 146 -7.46 0.46 18.33
CA ASP A 146 -6.33 1.38 18.41
C ASP A 146 -6.36 2.61 17.53
N SER A 147 -7.35 2.78 16.68
CA SER A 147 -7.34 3.95 15.85
C SER A 147 -8.31 4.99 16.36
N VAL A 148 -7.74 6.11 16.74
CA VAL A 148 -8.42 7.42 16.75
C VAL A 148 -9.17 7.67 15.44
N SER A 149 -8.84 6.95 14.39
CA SER A 149 -9.45 6.99 13.09
C SER A 149 -10.36 5.79 12.87
N ALA A 150 -11.64 5.95 13.12
CA ALA A 150 -12.66 4.96 12.83
C ALA A 150 -12.92 4.70 11.33
N GLY A 151 -12.19 5.39 10.43
CA GLY A 151 -12.22 5.18 8.98
C GLY A 151 -11.10 4.29 8.46
N ARG A 152 -10.50 3.44 9.28
CA ARG A 152 -9.48 2.49 8.87
C ARG A 152 -10.11 1.20 8.39
N SER A 153 -9.62 0.67 7.28
CA SER A 153 -9.87 -0.70 6.82
C SER A 153 -8.56 -1.48 6.87
N THR A 154 -8.57 -2.70 7.39
CA THR A 154 -7.38 -3.54 7.55
C THR A 154 -7.55 -4.84 6.78
N LEU A 155 -6.50 -5.30 6.11
CA LEU A 155 -6.35 -6.64 5.56
C LEU A 155 -5.22 -7.35 6.30
N ASN A 156 -5.51 -8.49 6.87
CA ASN A 156 -4.53 -9.35 7.51
C ASN A 156 -3.96 -10.39 6.53
N GLN A 157 -3.04 -11.23 7.00
CA GLN A 157 -2.38 -12.24 6.18
C GLN A 157 -3.36 -13.23 5.54
N GLU A 158 -4.42 -13.62 6.23
CA GLU A 158 -5.46 -14.53 5.72
C GLU A 158 -6.28 -13.87 4.60
N ASP A 159 -6.65 -12.60 4.76
CA ASP A 159 -7.36 -11.84 3.71
C ASP A 159 -6.51 -11.71 2.46
N ILE A 160 -5.22 -11.41 2.61
CA ILE A 160 -4.26 -11.31 1.51
C ILE A 160 -4.14 -12.66 0.78
N ALA A 161 -3.99 -13.75 1.53
CA ALA A 161 -3.88 -15.10 0.98
C ALA A 161 -5.16 -15.56 0.26
N ARG A 162 -6.34 -15.17 0.77
CA ARG A 162 -7.65 -15.50 0.18
C ARG A 162 -7.85 -14.83 -1.18
N VAL A 163 -7.46 -13.58 -1.32
CA VAL A 163 -7.63 -12.81 -2.56
C VAL A 163 -6.72 -13.32 -3.66
N GLN A 164 -5.53 -13.83 -3.34
CA GLN A 164 -4.50 -14.24 -4.31
C GLN A 164 -4.30 -13.15 -5.39
N ALA A 165 -4.08 -11.91 -4.93
CA ALA A 165 -4.02 -10.75 -5.80
C ALA A 165 -2.77 -10.75 -6.68
N ASP A 166 -2.89 -10.20 -7.89
CA ASP A 166 -1.76 -10.05 -8.81
C ASP A 166 -0.85 -8.86 -8.45
N ASN A 167 -1.38 -7.89 -7.69
CA ASN A 167 -0.68 -6.72 -7.20
C ASN A 167 -1.46 -6.07 -6.04
N VAL A 168 -0.84 -5.08 -5.39
CA VAL A 168 -1.45 -4.38 -4.24
C VAL A 168 -2.72 -3.62 -4.63
N ALA A 169 -2.80 -3.03 -5.82
CA ALA A 169 -4.00 -2.31 -6.24
C ALA A 169 -5.21 -3.24 -6.33
N SER A 170 -5.06 -4.43 -6.94
CA SER A 170 -6.12 -5.43 -7.01
C SER A 170 -6.45 -6.07 -5.66
N LEU A 171 -5.50 -6.09 -4.72
CA LEU A 171 -5.75 -6.50 -3.34
C LEU A 171 -6.71 -5.53 -2.64
N LEU A 172 -6.51 -4.24 -2.83
CA LEU A 172 -7.23 -3.19 -2.10
C LEU A 172 -8.55 -2.75 -2.75
N ASP A 173 -8.77 -3.05 -4.03
CA ASP A 173 -9.98 -2.65 -4.79
C ASP A 173 -11.31 -3.18 -4.21
N ARG A 174 -11.24 -4.14 -3.30
CA ARG A 174 -12.41 -4.71 -2.59
C ARG A 174 -12.77 -3.97 -1.30
N LEU A 175 -11.93 -3.04 -0.86
CA LEU A 175 -12.21 -2.22 0.32
C LEU A 175 -13.17 -1.08 -0.06
N PRO A 176 -14.14 -0.71 0.81
CA PRO A 176 -15.06 0.36 0.50
C PRO A 176 -14.30 1.68 0.32
N GLY A 177 -14.68 2.46 -0.68
CA GLY A 177 -14.07 3.77 -0.96
C GLY A 177 -12.66 3.72 -1.53
N VAL A 178 -12.09 2.54 -1.73
CA VAL A 178 -10.83 2.32 -2.46
C VAL A 178 -11.16 1.78 -3.84
N SER A 179 -10.46 2.21 -4.86
CA SER A 179 -10.67 1.76 -6.23
C SER A 179 -9.35 1.69 -6.97
N MET A 180 -9.23 0.72 -7.86
CA MET A 180 -8.11 0.63 -8.78
C MET A 180 -8.35 1.52 -10.00
N ALA A 181 -7.40 2.37 -10.34
CA ALA A 181 -7.41 3.18 -11.55
C ALA A 181 -6.36 2.67 -12.55
N GLY A 182 -6.62 2.87 -13.85
CA GLY A 182 -5.73 2.45 -14.93
C GLY A 182 -6.01 1.04 -15.45
N SER A 183 -5.17 0.58 -16.36
CA SER A 183 -5.30 -0.73 -16.99
C SER A 183 -4.75 -1.86 -16.12
N PRO A 184 -5.14 -3.12 -16.36
CA PRO A 184 -4.60 -4.27 -15.62
C PRO A 184 -3.14 -4.64 -15.96
N ARG A 185 -2.44 -3.88 -16.83
CA ARG A 185 -1.01 -4.10 -17.11
C ARG A 185 -0.16 -3.93 -15.86
N PRO A 186 0.94 -4.70 -15.72
CA PRO A 186 1.93 -4.43 -14.69
C PRO A 186 2.40 -2.97 -14.74
N GLY A 187 2.43 -2.30 -13.59
CA GLY A 187 2.75 -0.87 -13.50
C GLY A 187 1.71 0.09 -14.11
N GLY A 188 0.61 -0.42 -14.68
CA GLY A 188 -0.48 0.39 -15.21
C GLY A 188 -1.54 0.83 -14.21
N GLN A 189 -1.43 0.38 -12.96
CA GLN A 189 -2.44 0.58 -11.92
C GLN A 189 -2.01 1.61 -10.90
N SER A 190 -2.98 2.39 -10.42
CA SER A 190 -2.83 3.30 -9.29
C SER A 190 -4.02 3.16 -8.35
N LEU A 191 -3.82 3.55 -7.11
CA LEU A 191 -4.85 3.52 -6.08
C LEU A 191 -5.58 4.85 -6.05
N ASN A 192 -6.88 4.78 -5.88
CA ASN A 192 -7.76 5.93 -5.72
C ASN A 192 -8.57 5.73 -4.44
N ILE A 193 -8.53 6.69 -3.53
CA ILE A 193 -9.32 6.70 -2.31
C ILE A 193 -10.25 7.91 -2.33
N TRP A 194 -11.55 7.67 -2.29
CA TRP A 194 -12.58 8.70 -2.28
C TRP A 194 -12.57 9.65 -3.49
N GLY A 195 -12.04 9.20 -4.63
CA GLY A 195 -11.93 10.04 -5.83
C GLY A 195 -10.65 10.84 -5.89
N MET A 196 -9.69 10.55 -5.05
CA MET A 196 -8.34 11.12 -5.01
C MET A 196 -7.36 10.01 -5.33
N GLY A 197 -6.58 10.14 -6.40
CA GLY A 197 -5.77 9.06 -6.93
C GLY A 197 -4.42 9.47 -7.48
N ASP A 198 -4.04 10.71 -7.33
CA ASP A 198 -2.70 11.18 -7.64
C ASP A 198 -1.73 10.79 -6.50
N MET A 199 -0.44 10.78 -6.81
CA MET A 199 0.60 10.33 -5.86
C MET A 199 0.62 11.15 -4.57
N GLU A 200 0.32 12.44 -4.66
CA GLU A 200 0.23 13.35 -3.53
C GLU A 200 -1.05 13.18 -2.69
N ASP A 201 -2.07 12.53 -3.26
CA ASP A 201 -3.36 12.33 -2.60
C ASP A 201 -3.40 11.05 -1.77
N VAL A 202 -2.64 10.03 -2.14
CA VAL A 202 -2.59 8.74 -1.44
C VAL A 202 -1.17 8.44 -0.98
N ASN A 203 -0.94 8.61 0.31
CA ASN A 203 0.34 8.24 0.90
C ASN A 203 0.47 6.72 0.99
N VAL A 204 1.57 6.18 0.50
CA VAL A 204 1.90 4.76 0.60
C VAL A 204 3.15 4.59 1.44
N VAL A 205 3.09 3.73 2.45
CA VAL A 205 4.17 3.46 3.39
C VAL A 205 4.40 1.96 3.48
N LEU A 206 5.64 1.51 3.35
CA LEU A 206 6.04 0.11 3.50
C LEU A 206 7.13 -0.02 4.56
N ASP A 207 6.87 -0.76 5.65
CA ASP A 207 7.78 -0.92 6.79
C ASP A 207 8.36 0.43 7.28
N GLY A 208 7.52 1.47 7.31
CA GLY A 208 7.88 2.83 7.71
C GLY A 208 8.54 3.68 6.62
N ALA A 209 8.82 3.14 5.43
CA ALA A 209 9.34 3.91 4.31
C ALA A 209 8.23 4.48 3.44
N PRO A 210 8.16 5.80 3.24
CA PRO A 210 7.29 6.38 2.23
C PRO A 210 7.64 5.85 0.85
N LYS A 211 6.61 5.61 0.04
CA LYS A 211 6.75 5.15 -1.33
C LYS A 211 5.94 6.02 -2.26
N GLY A 212 6.62 6.67 -3.17
CA GLY A 212 5.98 7.47 -4.19
C GLY A 212 6.71 7.29 -5.51
N PHE A 213 6.00 6.87 -6.54
CA PHE A 213 6.52 6.79 -7.89
C PHE A 213 5.39 7.03 -8.86
N GLU A 214 5.50 8.04 -9.67
CA GLU A 214 4.67 8.21 -10.83
C GLU A 214 5.51 8.66 -12.02
N LYS A 215 5.71 7.79 -12.97
CA LYS A 215 6.16 8.14 -14.31
C LYS A 215 4.92 8.38 -15.15
N TYR A 216 4.96 9.42 -15.99
CA TYR A 216 3.88 9.82 -16.88
C TYR A 216 3.04 8.61 -17.38
N ARG A 217 1.76 8.56 -16.98
CA ARG A 217 0.81 7.48 -17.29
C ARG A 217 1.22 6.09 -16.79
N GLN A 218 1.93 6.02 -15.72
CA GLN A 218 2.34 4.81 -15.04
C GLN A 218 1.83 4.79 -13.60
N GLY A 219 1.49 3.62 -13.07
CA GLY A 219 1.15 3.44 -11.67
C GLY A 219 2.38 3.37 -10.77
N SER A 220 2.17 3.43 -9.46
CA SER A 220 3.22 3.72 -8.49
C SER A 220 3.56 2.60 -7.50
N VAL A 221 2.82 1.49 -7.47
CA VAL A 221 3.01 0.46 -6.43
C VAL A 221 3.51 -0.84 -7.06
N PHE A 222 4.78 -1.18 -6.79
CA PHE A 222 5.47 -2.35 -7.33
C PHE A 222 5.86 -3.36 -6.24
N ILE A 223 4.94 -3.63 -5.31
CA ILE A 223 5.16 -4.52 -4.18
C ILE A 223 4.48 -5.85 -4.46
N GLU A 224 5.18 -6.97 -4.17
CA GLU A 224 4.61 -8.31 -4.26
C GLU A 224 3.69 -8.57 -3.05
N PRO A 225 2.38 -8.80 -3.25
CA PRO A 225 1.45 -9.01 -2.14
C PRO A 225 1.81 -10.19 -1.24
N GLU A 226 2.47 -11.22 -1.77
CA GLU A 226 2.90 -12.40 -1.00
C GLU A 226 3.85 -12.07 0.16
N LEU A 227 4.57 -10.95 0.08
CA LEU A 227 5.49 -10.52 1.12
C LEU A 227 4.81 -9.80 2.28
N LEU A 228 3.54 -9.42 2.12
CA LEU A 228 2.81 -8.63 3.11
C LEU A 228 2.13 -9.51 4.16
N LYS A 229 2.15 -9.07 5.41
CA LYS A 229 1.35 -9.64 6.51
C LYS A 229 0.11 -8.80 6.83
N ARG A 230 0.20 -7.49 6.61
CA ARG A 230 -0.87 -6.56 6.96
C ARG A 230 -0.87 -5.36 6.02
N VAL A 231 -2.07 -4.89 5.69
CA VAL A 231 -2.27 -3.62 5.01
C VAL A 231 -3.37 -2.85 5.72
N ASP A 232 -3.04 -1.66 6.19
CA ASP A 232 -3.98 -0.71 6.79
C ASP A 232 -4.26 0.43 5.81
N VAL A 233 -5.51 0.77 5.64
CA VAL A 233 -5.96 1.89 4.81
C VAL A 233 -6.71 2.88 5.68
N ASP A 234 -6.05 3.97 6.04
CA ASP A 234 -6.67 5.13 6.70
C ASP A 234 -7.22 6.05 5.62
N LYS A 235 -8.54 6.24 5.59
CA LYS A 235 -9.21 7.00 4.53
C LYS A 235 -9.45 8.44 4.93
N GLY A 236 -9.22 9.36 4.00
CA GLY A 236 -9.39 10.80 4.17
C GLY A 236 -8.24 11.49 4.89
N PRO A 237 -8.35 12.81 5.12
CA PRO A 237 -7.28 13.65 5.66
C PRO A 237 -7.17 13.59 7.19
N HIS A 238 -7.39 12.43 7.79
CA HIS A 238 -7.58 12.29 9.23
C HIS A 238 -6.36 11.75 9.96
N ASN A 239 -5.35 11.24 9.25
CA ASN A 239 -4.17 10.70 9.89
C ASN A 239 -3.11 11.79 10.11
N LEU A 240 -3.01 12.25 11.36
CA LEU A 240 -2.07 13.27 11.78
C LEU A 240 -0.59 12.86 11.57
N LEU A 241 -0.29 11.56 11.65
CA LEU A 241 1.07 11.05 11.58
C LEU A 241 1.65 11.08 10.16
N ASN A 242 0.80 11.08 9.14
CA ASN A 242 1.23 10.90 7.76
C ASN A 242 1.63 12.18 7.02
N GLY A 243 1.38 13.34 7.61
CA GLY A 243 2.01 14.60 7.22
C GLY A 243 1.39 15.32 6.03
N ASN A 244 2.21 16.09 5.37
CA ASN A 244 1.90 16.91 4.21
C ASN A 244 1.35 16.05 3.05
N GLY A 245 0.14 16.34 2.56
CA GLY A 245 -0.54 15.56 1.54
C GLY A 245 -1.45 14.46 2.10
N GLY A 246 -1.71 13.43 1.29
CA GLY A 246 -2.52 12.29 1.70
C GLY A 246 -3.99 12.62 1.93
N PHE A 247 -4.58 13.49 1.11
CA PHE A 247 -5.97 13.94 1.26
C PHE A 247 -7.00 12.84 1.04
N GLY A 248 -6.68 11.87 0.18
CA GLY A 248 -7.46 10.64 0.00
C GLY A 248 -7.25 9.66 1.14
N GLY A 249 -6.04 9.61 1.68
CA GLY A 249 -5.71 8.73 2.79
C GLY A 249 -4.28 8.21 2.78
N THR A 250 -4.03 7.23 3.64
CA THR A 250 -2.74 6.56 3.76
C THR A 250 -2.91 5.05 3.73
N ILE A 251 -2.04 4.39 2.99
CA ILE A 251 -1.91 2.94 2.94
C ILE A 251 -0.61 2.57 3.62
N THR A 252 -0.72 1.90 4.76
CA THR A 252 0.43 1.38 5.50
C THR A 252 0.52 -0.11 5.30
N MET A 253 1.65 -0.59 4.81
CA MET A 253 1.92 -1.99 4.55
C MET A 253 3.05 -2.48 5.44
N GLU A 254 2.86 -3.65 6.00
CA GLU A 254 3.86 -4.35 6.78
C GLU A 254 4.22 -5.67 6.12
N THR A 255 5.52 -5.94 6.01
CA THR A 255 6.02 -7.22 5.50
C THR A 255 6.02 -8.28 6.61
N LYS A 256 5.97 -9.55 6.19
CA LYS A 256 6.10 -10.71 7.09
C LYS A 256 7.41 -10.68 7.87
N ASP A 257 7.41 -11.25 9.05
CA ASP A 257 8.60 -11.57 9.85
C ASP A 257 8.60 -13.03 10.29
N ALA A 258 9.63 -13.45 10.99
CA ALA A 258 9.76 -14.83 11.43
C ALA A 258 8.64 -15.24 12.40
N GLY A 259 8.22 -14.32 13.27
CA GLY A 259 7.15 -14.56 14.23
C GLY A 259 5.79 -14.85 13.60
N ASP A 260 5.53 -14.33 12.38
CA ASP A 260 4.30 -14.59 11.63
C ASP A 260 4.28 -16.01 11.01
N MET A 261 5.42 -16.69 10.98
CA MET A 261 5.63 -17.95 10.28
C MET A 261 5.91 -19.13 11.22
N LEU A 262 6.53 -18.87 12.39
CA LEU A 262 6.88 -19.89 13.39
C LEU A 262 5.67 -20.25 14.25
N ASP A 263 5.45 -21.53 14.44
CA ASP A 263 4.59 -22.00 15.52
C ASP A 263 5.26 -21.69 16.89
N PRO A 264 4.49 -21.58 17.97
CA PRO A 264 5.01 -21.23 19.30
C PRO A 264 6.20 -22.06 19.77
N ASP A 265 6.21 -23.35 19.42
CA ASP A 265 7.23 -24.32 19.83
C ASP A 265 8.34 -24.55 18.77
N GLU A 266 8.29 -23.82 17.66
CA GLU A 266 9.27 -23.95 16.57
C GLU A 266 10.36 -22.90 16.69
N ASN A 267 11.62 -23.28 16.51
CA ASN A 267 12.74 -22.38 16.43
C ASN A 267 13.27 -22.18 15.00
N PHE A 268 12.87 -23.04 14.07
CA PHE A 268 13.26 -22.94 12.66
C PHE A 268 12.20 -23.60 11.79
N GLY A 269 11.94 -22.98 10.65
CA GLY A 269 10.99 -23.52 9.68
C GLY A 269 11.28 -23.06 8.26
N GLY A 270 10.58 -23.65 7.33
CA GLY A 270 10.63 -23.33 5.92
C GLY A 270 9.23 -23.30 5.28
N LEU A 271 9.08 -22.56 4.20
CA LEU A 271 7.88 -22.52 3.36
C LEU A 271 8.25 -22.78 1.90
N LEU A 272 7.48 -23.64 1.25
CA LEU A 272 7.42 -23.76 -0.19
C LEU A 272 5.98 -23.50 -0.63
N LYS A 273 5.78 -22.63 -1.61
CA LYS A 273 4.45 -22.32 -2.18
C LYS A 273 4.53 -22.25 -3.69
N TYR A 274 3.53 -22.84 -4.34
CA TYR A 274 3.31 -22.71 -5.76
C TYR A 274 1.88 -22.25 -6.01
N SER A 275 1.72 -21.23 -6.89
CA SER A 275 0.40 -20.80 -7.34
C SER A 275 0.35 -20.76 -8.86
N TYR A 276 -0.83 -21.00 -9.44
CA TYR A 276 -1.05 -20.94 -10.88
C TYR A 276 -2.36 -20.24 -11.20
N HIS A 277 -2.31 -19.26 -12.11
CA HIS A 277 -3.46 -18.52 -12.61
C HIS A 277 -3.70 -18.87 -14.09
N THR A 278 -4.91 -19.27 -14.43
CA THR A 278 -5.21 -19.79 -15.78
C THR A 278 -5.43 -18.70 -16.83
N ASN A 279 -5.80 -17.48 -16.41
CA ASN A 279 -6.14 -16.41 -17.35
C ASN A 279 -4.94 -16.03 -18.22
N ASP A 280 -3.83 -15.74 -17.59
CA ASP A 280 -2.57 -15.33 -18.21
C ASP A 280 -1.49 -16.43 -18.14
N ARG A 281 -1.83 -17.62 -17.65
CA ARG A 281 -0.92 -18.76 -17.44
C ARG A 281 0.23 -18.42 -16.50
N GLN A 282 -0.07 -17.65 -15.48
CA GLN A 282 0.92 -17.16 -14.53
C GLN A 282 1.29 -18.24 -13.51
N GLY A 283 2.57 -18.56 -13.42
CA GLY A 283 3.15 -19.35 -12.33
C GLY A 283 3.77 -18.43 -11.27
N ILE A 284 3.53 -18.71 -9.99
CA ILE A 284 4.13 -17.98 -8.87
C ILE A 284 4.81 -19.02 -7.98
N TYR A 285 6.12 -18.86 -7.79
CA TYR A 285 6.96 -19.74 -6.98
C TYR A 285 7.48 -18.95 -5.81
N SER A 286 7.15 -19.37 -4.60
CA SER A 286 7.60 -18.70 -3.39
C SER A 286 8.27 -19.67 -2.44
N GLY A 287 9.26 -19.19 -1.71
CA GLY A 287 9.96 -19.96 -0.68
C GLY A 287 10.46 -19.05 0.42
N ALA A 288 10.46 -19.57 1.64
CA ALA A 288 10.98 -18.84 2.79
C ALA A 288 11.75 -19.78 3.72
N LEU A 289 12.75 -19.21 4.40
CA LEU A 289 13.40 -19.79 5.57
C LEU A 289 13.28 -18.78 6.71
N TYR A 290 12.91 -19.24 7.88
CA TYR A 290 12.69 -18.41 9.04
C TYR A 290 13.07 -19.15 10.31
N GLY A 291 13.45 -18.39 11.33
CA GLY A 291 13.83 -18.98 12.59
C GLY A 291 14.05 -17.96 13.68
N ARG A 292 14.17 -18.45 14.91
CA ARG A 292 14.56 -17.69 16.09
C ARG A 292 15.66 -18.42 16.85
N THR A 293 16.47 -17.69 17.58
CA THR A 293 17.49 -18.27 18.46
C THR A 293 16.83 -18.98 19.66
N GLU A 294 17.45 -20.04 20.17
CA GLU A 294 16.93 -20.80 21.34
C GLU A 294 16.72 -19.90 22.56
N GLU A 295 17.58 -18.91 22.75
CA GLU A 295 17.47 -17.92 23.83
C GLU A 295 16.47 -16.79 23.55
N GLY A 296 15.87 -16.74 22.34
CA GLY A 296 14.89 -15.77 21.96
C GLY A 296 15.42 -14.34 21.76
N PHE A 297 16.77 -14.16 21.68
CA PHE A 297 17.34 -12.82 21.52
C PHE A 297 17.26 -12.29 20.08
N ALA A 298 16.98 -13.16 19.09
CA ALA A 298 16.85 -12.75 17.69
C ALA A 298 15.93 -13.70 16.92
N ASP A 299 15.25 -13.14 15.95
CA ASP A 299 14.58 -13.88 14.88
C ASP A 299 14.97 -13.35 13.49
N GLY A 300 14.68 -14.14 12.46
CA GLY A 300 14.99 -13.76 11.10
C GLY A 300 14.19 -14.53 10.06
N LEU A 301 13.88 -13.83 8.96
CA LEU A 301 13.15 -14.32 7.79
C LEU A 301 13.92 -13.98 6.52
N VAL A 302 14.01 -14.94 5.60
CA VAL A 302 14.36 -14.72 4.20
C VAL A 302 13.22 -15.28 3.36
N TYR A 303 12.61 -14.44 2.54
CA TYR A 303 11.49 -14.81 1.66
C TYR A 303 11.81 -14.44 0.22
N PHE A 304 11.50 -15.34 -0.71
CA PHE A 304 11.64 -15.14 -2.13
C PHE A 304 10.34 -15.47 -2.86
N SER A 305 9.98 -14.67 -3.87
CA SER A 305 8.85 -14.94 -4.76
C SER A 305 9.24 -14.62 -6.20
N LYS A 306 8.91 -15.50 -7.13
CA LYS A 306 9.05 -15.30 -8.57
C LYS A 306 7.71 -15.52 -9.24
N ARG A 307 7.28 -14.51 -10.01
CA ARG A 307 6.06 -14.50 -10.79
C ARG A 307 6.44 -14.47 -12.27
N ASP A 308 5.86 -15.38 -13.08
CA ASP A 308 6.05 -15.46 -14.52
C ASP A 308 4.67 -15.68 -15.17
N GLY A 309 4.16 -14.69 -15.88
CA GLY A 309 2.83 -14.68 -16.48
C GLY A 309 2.85 -14.16 -17.92
N GLY A 310 1.96 -14.72 -18.73
CA GLY A 310 1.72 -14.26 -20.10
C GLY A 310 0.74 -13.08 -20.16
N ASN A 311 0.29 -12.77 -21.39
CA ASN A 311 -0.69 -11.71 -21.60
C ASN A 311 -2.07 -12.06 -21.03
N ILE A 312 -2.67 -11.13 -20.34
CA ILE A 312 -4.02 -11.21 -19.74
C ILE A 312 -5.06 -11.51 -20.82
N LYS A 313 -5.94 -12.45 -20.55
CA LYS A 313 -7.08 -12.80 -21.41
C LYS A 313 -8.32 -12.00 -21.00
N ARG A 314 -8.92 -11.30 -21.97
CA ARG A 314 -10.16 -10.57 -21.81
C ARG A 314 -11.39 -11.50 -21.85
N PRO A 315 -12.57 -11.06 -21.39
CA PRO A 315 -13.79 -11.88 -21.47
C PRO A 315 -14.20 -12.29 -22.89
N ASP A 316 -13.92 -11.47 -23.89
CA ASP A 316 -14.18 -11.76 -25.32
C ASP A 316 -13.23 -12.82 -25.92
N GLY A 317 -12.29 -13.30 -25.11
CA GLY A 317 -11.28 -14.29 -25.52
C GLY A 317 -10.02 -13.71 -26.14
N THR A 318 -9.98 -12.43 -26.47
CA THR A 318 -8.76 -11.74 -26.94
C THR A 318 -7.75 -11.59 -25.82
N ARG A 319 -6.48 -11.35 -26.19
CA ARG A 319 -5.43 -11.06 -25.22
C ARG A 319 -5.12 -9.57 -25.21
N PHE A 320 -4.99 -9.03 -24.01
CA PHE A 320 -4.52 -7.68 -23.80
C PHE A 320 -3.02 -7.62 -24.10
N ALA A 321 -2.67 -7.02 -25.22
CA ALA A 321 -1.30 -7.07 -25.73
C ALA A 321 -0.30 -6.44 -24.75
N TYR A 322 0.86 -7.06 -24.60
CA TYR A 322 1.97 -6.60 -23.75
C TYR A 322 1.54 -6.34 -22.30
N SER A 323 0.78 -7.27 -21.74
CA SER A 323 0.33 -7.30 -20.35
C SER A 323 0.95 -8.45 -19.54
N SER A 324 1.98 -9.10 -20.11
CA SER A 324 2.75 -10.13 -19.39
C SER A 324 3.41 -9.55 -18.14
N ASN A 325 3.53 -10.37 -17.10
CA ASN A 325 4.16 -10.00 -15.84
C ASN A 325 5.30 -10.97 -15.52
N ASP A 326 6.52 -10.47 -15.50
CA ASP A 326 7.71 -11.15 -14.99
C ASP A 326 8.27 -10.35 -13.84
N GLN A 327 8.18 -10.88 -12.62
CA GLN A 327 8.59 -10.16 -11.42
C GLN A 327 9.30 -11.12 -10.46
N ALA A 328 10.43 -10.70 -9.94
CA ALA A 328 11.15 -11.38 -8.86
C ALA A 328 11.22 -10.46 -7.64
N SER A 329 10.90 -10.99 -6.47
CA SER A 329 10.90 -10.22 -5.22
C SER A 329 11.55 -11.02 -4.11
N TRP A 330 12.29 -10.34 -3.23
CA TRP A 330 12.81 -10.93 -2.02
C TRP A 330 12.66 -9.98 -0.84
N LEU A 331 12.57 -10.56 0.35
CA LEU A 331 12.50 -9.91 1.63
C LEU A 331 13.49 -10.55 2.59
N MET A 332 14.22 -9.75 3.33
CA MET A 332 14.99 -10.15 4.49
C MET A 332 14.57 -9.29 5.67
N LYS A 333 14.21 -9.90 6.77
CA LYS A 333 13.79 -9.18 7.96
C LYS A 333 14.33 -9.89 9.21
N SER A 334 14.74 -9.12 10.21
CA SER A 334 15.26 -9.65 11.47
C SER A 334 14.88 -8.73 12.61
N ASN A 335 14.48 -9.32 13.72
CA ASN A 335 14.26 -8.64 14.99
C ASN A 335 15.35 -9.08 15.96
N LEU A 336 15.98 -8.11 16.61
CA LEU A 336 16.99 -8.31 17.65
C LEU A 336 16.42 -7.78 18.96
N TYR A 337 16.21 -8.64 19.92
CA TYR A 337 15.69 -8.32 21.25
C TYR A 337 16.88 -8.06 22.16
N LEU A 338 17.42 -6.82 22.11
CA LEU A 338 18.66 -6.43 22.81
C LEU A 338 18.53 -6.53 24.32
N THR A 339 17.35 -6.24 24.82
CA THR A 339 16.90 -6.44 26.21
C THR A 339 15.38 -6.65 26.20
N ASP A 340 14.77 -6.99 27.33
CA ASP A 340 13.30 -7.09 27.46
C ASP A 340 12.57 -5.78 27.07
N ALA A 341 13.28 -4.65 27.15
CA ALA A 341 12.76 -3.33 26.84
C ALA A 341 13.19 -2.79 25.46
N GLN A 342 14.08 -3.48 24.76
CA GLN A 342 14.67 -2.93 23.53
C GLN A 342 14.59 -3.92 22.38
N THR A 343 13.99 -3.49 21.29
CA THR A 343 13.93 -4.24 20.03
C THR A 343 14.53 -3.44 18.91
N LEU A 344 15.38 -4.06 18.10
CA LEU A 344 15.90 -3.52 16.86
C LEU A 344 15.39 -4.37 15.69
N THR A 345 14.57 -3.78 14.81
CA THR A 345 14.08 -4.42 13.59
C THR A 345 14.85 -3.93 12.38
N LEU A 346 15.33 -4.85 11.57
CA LEU A 346 16.00 -4.60 10.30
C LEU A 346 15.17 -5.22 9.17
N SER A 347 14.84 -4.44 8.13
CA SER A 347 14.09 -4.92 6.96
C SER A 347 14.77 -4.50 5.68
N ALA A 348 14.83 -5.40 4.71
CA ALA A 348 15.32 -5.14 3.36
C ALA A 348 14.45 -5.90 2.36
N MET A 349 13.91 -5.18 1.38
CA MET A 349 13.09 -5.75 0.31
C MET A 349 13.57 -5.22 -1.04
N ARG A 350 13.48 -6.07 -2.07
CA ARG A 350 13.69 -5.68 -3.45
C ARG A 350 12.74 -6.44 -4.37
N SER A 351 12.14 -5.72 -5.33
CA SER A 351 11.34 -6.27 -6.42
C SER A 351 11.91 -5.80 -7.75
N GLU A 352 12.00 -6.69 -8.71
CA GLU A 352 12.49 -6.43 -10.06
C GLU A 352 11.49 -6.97 -11.08
N SER A 353 11.22 -6.20 -12.13
CA SER A 353 10.35 -6.59 -13.23
C SER A 353 10.89 -6.02 -14.53
N ASP A 354 10.88 -6.82 -15.61
CA ASP A 354 11.30 -6.35 -16.92
C ASP A 354 10.40 -6.89 -18.04
N GLY A 355 10.40 -6.19 -19.17
CA GLY A 355 9.66 -6.64 -20.35
C GLY A 355 9.30 -5.55 -21.34
N TRP A 356 8.77 -6.01 -22.50
CA TRP A 356 8.22 -5.12 -23.52
C TRP A 356 6.84 -4.64 -23.14
N GLN A 357 6.67 -3.32 -23.08
CA GLN A 357 5.41 -2.68 -22.70
C GLN A 357 5.12 -1.48 -23.61
N PRO A 358 3.85 -1.06 -23.76
CA PRO A 358 3.52 0.26 -24.26
C PRO A 358 4.09 1.35 -23.36
N PHE A 359 4.44 2.49 -23.94
CA PHE A 359 4.95 3.63 -23.19
C PHE A 359 4.00 4.05 -22.05
N ALA A 360 2.70 4.13 -22.31
CA ALA A 360 1.69 4.47 -21.29
C ALA A 360 0.99 3.19 -20.80
N ALA A 361 1.49 2.59 -19.73
CA ALA A 361 0.95 1.34 -19.18
C ALA A 361 -0.50 1.50 -18.67
N LYS A 362 -0.89 2.68 -18.17
CA LYS A 362 -2.23 2.96 -17.64
C LYS A 362 -3.35 2.87 -18.70
N ARG A 363 -3.04 3.02 -20.00
CA ARG A 363 -4.05 3.19 -21.05
C ARG A 363 -3.91 2.16 -22.16
N ASP A 364 -5.02 1.72 -22.74
CA ASP A 364 -5.02 0.84 -23.92
C ASP A 364 -5.04 1.66 -25.22
N ASP A 365 -6.03 2.49 -25.39
CA ASP A 365 -6.30 3.18 -26.67
C ASP A 365 -5.24 4.20 -27.06
N ILE A 366 -4.63 4.87 -26.08
CA ILE A 366 -3.53 5.81 -26.30
C ILE A 366 -2.19 5.09 -26.51
N SER A 367 -2.09 3.85 -26.04
CA SER A 367 -0.89 3.04 -26.14
C SER A 367 -0.84 2.17 -27.39
N ALA A 368 -1.98 1.90 -28.02
CA ALA A 368 -2.05 1.14 -29.25
C ALA A 368 -1.56 1.95 -30.46
N PRO A 369 -0.97 1.28 -31.48
CA PRO A 369 -0.61 1.92 -32.74
C PRO A 369 -1.88 2.45 -33.42
N SER A 370 -1.75 3.60 -34.12
CA SER A 370 -2.83 4.12 -34.93
C SER A 370 -3.16 3.17 -36.08
N GLN A 371 -4.43 3.19 -36.55
CA GLN A 371 -4.80 2.39 -37.73
C GLN A 371 -3.94 2.75 -38.95
N ALA A 372 -3.61 4.03 -39.12
CA ALA A 372 -2.74 4.49 -40.20
C ALA A 372 -1.32 3.90 -40.10
N ASP A 373 -0.77 3.72 -38.92
CA ASP A 373 0.54 3.06 -38.73
C ASP A 373 0.43 1.56 -38.99
N ILE A 374 -0.65 0.92 -38.57
CA ILE A 374 -0.91 -0.50 -38.86
C ILE A 374 -1.01 -0.73 -40.39
N ASP A 375 -1.73 0.12 -41.10
CA ASP A 375 -1.89 0.04 -42.55
C ASP A 375 -0.57 0.29 -43.29
N ARG A 376 0.26 1.18 -42.76
CA ARG A 376 1.55 1.55 -43.37
C ARG A 376 2.66 0.55 -43.11
N TYR A 377 2.75 0.00 -41.92
CA TYR A 377 3.89 -0.80 -41.48
C TYR A 377 3.56 -2.27 -41.22
N GLY A 378 2.27 -2.62 -41.19
CA GLY A 378 1.79 -3.87 -40.66
C GLY A 378 1.72 -3.87 -39.13
N ARG A 379 0.87 -4.73 -38.57
CA ARG A 379 0.52 -4.72 -37.14
C ARG A 379 1.75 -4.89 -36.22
N ASP A 380 2.58 -5.89 -36.50
CA ASP A 380 3.70 -6.21 -35.61
C ASP A 380 4.77 -5.11 -35.59
N GLU A 381 5.03 -4.52 -36.76
CA GLU A 381 5.99 -3.42 -36.84
C GLU A 381 5.43 -2.13 -36.23
N ALA A 382 4.14 -1.84 -36.43
CA ALA A 382 3.48 -0.70 -35.78
C ALA A 382 3.57 -0.79 -34.25
N TRP A 383 3.36 -1.98 -33.67
CA TRP A 383 3.55 -2.21 -32.24
C TRP A 383 5.01 -2.03 -31.80
N ARG A 384 5.97 -2.66 -32.50
CA ARG A 384 7.39 -2.49 -32.16
C ARG A 384 7.82 -1.02 -32.10
N ARG A 385 7.22 -0.17 -32.92
CA ARG A 385 7.53 1.27 -33.00
C ARG A 385 7.08 2.09 -31.78
N ILE A 386 6.08 1.61 -31.04
CA ILE A 386 5.55 2.31 -29.87
C ILE A 386 5.92 1.63 -28.54
N LEU A 387 6.54 0.46 -28.57
CA LEU A 387 6.95 -0.26 -27.37
C LEU A 387 8.24 0.30 -26.77
N VAL A 388 8.38 0.06 -25.50
CA VAL A 388 9.61 0.21 -24.73
C VAL A 388 9.99 -1.12 -24.09
N TYR A 389 11.26 -1.43 -24.03
CA TYR A 389 11.77 -2.43 -23.10
C TYR A 389 11.97 -1.72 -21.77
N ARG A 390 11.27 -2.16 -20.75
CA ARG A 390 11.20 -1.49 -19.46
C ARG A 390 11.79 -2.38 -18.39
N ASP A 391 12.79 -1.86 -17.69
CA ASP A 391 13.32 -2.41 -16.45
C ASP A 391 12.80 -1.58 -15.29
N GLN A 392 12.21 -2.24 -14.27
CA GLN A 392 11.75 -1.61 -13.04
C GLN A 392 12.40 -2.28 -11.85
N VAL A 393 12.87 -1.48 -10.92
CA VAL A 393 13.47 -1.94 -9.66
C VAL A 393 12.90 -1.13 -8.52
N ASP A 394 12.35 -1.82 -7.54
CA ASP A 394 11.89 -1.25 -6.29
C ASP A 394 12.72 -1.80 -5.13
N THR A 395 13.29 -0.92 -4.32
CA THR A 395 14.15 -1.28 -3.19
C THR A 395 13.68 -0.54 -1.94
N ASN A 396 13.63 -1.24 -0.82
CA ASN A 396 13.19 -0.71 0.46
C ASN A 396 14.10 -1.22 1.57
N TYR A 397 14.60 -0.32 2.42
CA TYR A 397 15.36 -0.63 3.62
C TYR A 397 14.79 0.12 4.80
N SER A 398 14.66 -0.53 5.94
CA SER A 398 14.29 0.14 7.19
C SER A 398 15.05 -0.41 8.39
N VAL A 399 15.29 0.48 9.34
CA VAL A 399 15.85 0.18 10.66
C VAL A 399 14.94 0.86 11.67
N LYS A 400 14.40 0.09 12.58
CA LYS A 400 13.54 0.59 13.66
C LYS A 400 14.07 0.09 15.01
N TRP A 401 14.39 1.03 15.88
CA TRP A 401 14.71 0.77 17.28
C TRP A 401 13.58 1.23 18.17
N ASN A 402 13.12 0.35 19.04
CA ASN A 402 12.10 0.65 20.04
C ASN A 402 12.67 0.42 21.43
N LEU A 403 12.37 1.36 22.35
CA LEU A 403 12.69 1.28 23.76
C LEU A 403 11.41 1.49 24.56
N ALA A 404 10.91 0.44 25.20
CA ALA A 404 9.68 0.41 25.96
C ALA A 404 9.84 -0.37 27.28
N PRO A 405 10.45 0.22 28.32
CA PRO A 405 10.59 -0.43 29.62
C PRO A 405 9.22 -0.64 30.28
N GLU A 406 8.92 -1.85 30.71
CA GLU A 406 7.63 -2.21 31.31
C GLU A 406 7.28 -1.36 32.56
N GLU A 407 8.28 -0.99 33.37
CA GLU A 407 8.11 -0.22 34.60
C GLU A 407 7.98 1.30 34.36
N GLN A 408 8.11 1.78 33.13
CA GLN A 408 8.10 3.21 32.80
C GLN A 408 7.08 3.52 31.70
N PRO A 409 5.79 3.61 32.02
CA PRO A 409 4.73 3.82 31.04
C PRO A 409 4.81 5.20 30.32
N LEU A 410 5.65 6.12 30.77
CA LEU A 410 5.93 7.38 30.10
C LEU A 410 6.93 7.23 28.94
N LEU A 411 7.61 6.08 28.83
CA LEU A 411 8.65 5.85 27.85
C LEU A 411 8.31 4.67 26.95
N ASN A 412 7.87 4.96 25.74
CA ASN A 412 7.84 4.02 24.64
C ASN A 412 8.38 4.78 23.40
N LEU A 413 9.71 4.84 23.33
CA LEU A 413 10.44 5.59 22.33
C LEU A 413 10.70 4.72 21.11
N THR A 414 10.29 5.22 19.95
CA THR A 414 10.62 4.61 18.66
C THR A 414 11.49 5.57 17.85
N VAL A 415 12.60 5.07 17.34
CA VAL A 415 13.44 5.76 16.35
C VAL A 415 13.53 4.87 15.13
N SER A 416 13.13 5.40 13.96
CA SER A 416 13.17 4.66 12.71
C SER A 416 13.82 5.46 11.61
N TYR A 417 14.65 4.80 10.82
CA TYR A 417 15.14 5.29 9.54
C TYR A 417 14.67 4.37 8.43
N ALA A 418 14.12 4.95 7.38
CA ALA A 418 13.67 4.22 6.22
C ALA A 418 14.17 4.87 4.93
N HIS A 419 14.49 4.04 3.95
CA HIS A 419 14.94 4.42 2.61
C HIS A 419 14.20 3.58 1.59
N SER A 420 13.49 4.23 0.66
CA SER A 420 12.94 3.56 -0.49
C SER A 420 13.46 4.17 -1.78
N LYS A 421 13.62 3.34 -2.81
CA LYS A 421 14.01 3.77 -4.14
C LYS A 421 13.27 2.96 -5.18
N THR A 422 12.55 3.66 -6.08
CA THR A 422 11.93 3.06 -7.24
C THR A 422 12.62 3.61 -8.50
N GLU A 423 13.10 2.72 -9.36
CA GLU A 423 13.81 3.05 -10.59
C GLU A 423 13.10 2.45 -11.78
N GLN A 424 13.07 3.20 -12.86
CA GLN A 424 12.59 2.72 -14.15
C GLN A 424 13.54 3.14 -15.25
N HIS A 425 13.92 2.19 -16.07
CA HIS A 425 14.72 2.40 -17.26
C HIS A 425 13.95 1.89 -18.48
N ASP A 426 13.64 2.79 -19.41
CA ASP A 426 12.97 2.46 -20.67
C ASP A 426 13.93 2.60 -21.84
N LYS A 427 14.01 1.58 -22.67
CA LYS A 427 14.75 1.59 -23.91
C LYS A 427 13.85 1.26 -25.08
N ARG A 428 13.95 2.06 -26.14
CA ARG A 428 13.22 1.88 -27.39
C ARG A 428 14.09 1.31 -28.49
N PRO A 429 13.51 0.67 -29.52
CA PRO A 429 14.24 0.35 -30.74
C PRO A 429 14.80 1.61 -31.41
N ASP A 430 15.97 1.50 -32.03
CA ASP A 430 16.70 2.65 -32.60
C ASP A 430 15.91 3.46 -33.64
N TYR A 431 15.00 2.83 -34.37
CA TYR A 431 14.14 3.47 -35.36
C TYR A 431 12.93 4.21 -34.75
N ALA A 432 12.59 3.95 -33.48
CA ALA A 432 11.44 4.55 -32.82
C ALA A 432 11.58 6.07 -32.65
N SER A 433 12.79 6.62 -32.66
CA SER A 433 13.09 8.04 -32.53
C SER A 433 12.53 8.94 -33.66
N GLN A 434 12.04 8.35 -34.75
CA GLN A 434 11.49 9.07 -35.90
C GLN A 434 10.03 9.53 -35.69
N TYR A 435 9.36 9.14 -34.61
CA TYR A 435 7.95 9.47 -34.33
C TYR A 435 7.83 10.49 -33.21
N SER A 436 7.06 11.55 -33.46
CA SER A 436 6.86 12.67 -32.54
C SER A 436 6.25 12.26 -31.19
N TYR A 437 5.40 11.25 -31.19
CA TYR A 437 4.80 10.71 -29.98
C TYR A 437 5.83 10.04 -29.05
N LEU A 438 6.78 9.31 -29.60
CA LEU A 438 7.85 8.66 -28.86
C LEU A 438 9.00 9.64 -28.53
N GLY A 439 9.14 10.70 -29.33
CA GLY A 439 10.18 11.73 -29.15
C GLY A 439 10.10 12.46 -27.81
N SER A 440 8.93 12.52 -27.17
CA SER A 440 8.79 13.22 -25.90
C SER A 440 9.57 12.58 -24.75
N LEU A 441 9.84 11.27 -24.76
CA LEU A 441 10.71 10.57 -23.78
C LEU A 441 12.06 10.12 -24.35
N GLY A 442 12.37 10.49 -25.57
CA GLY A 442 13.60 10.08 -26.22
C GLY A 442 13.66 8.59 -26.55
N ASN A 443 14.82 8.12 -26.96
CA ASN A 443 15.10 6.73 -27.29
C ASN A 443 15.36 5.86 -26.05
N GLU A 444 15.88 6.47 -25.03
CA GLU A 444 16.20 5.87 -23.74
C GLU A 444 15.86 6.85 -22.60
N SER A 445 15.28 6.37 -21.51
CA SER A 445 14.96 7.24 -20.40
C SER A 445 15.10 6.53 -19.05
N TRP A 446 15.62 7.27 -18.09
CA TRP A 446 15.85 6.85 -16.70
C TRP A 446 15.05 7.75 -15.78
N VAL A 447 14.34 7.15 -14.85
CA VAL A 447 13.60 7.86 -13.80
C VAL A 447 13.84 7.15 -12.49
N SER A 448 14.12 7.91 -11.45
CA SER A 448 14.18 7.39 -10.10
C SER A 448 13.50 8.31 -9.10
N TYR A 449 12.84 7.69 -8.13
CA TYR A 449 12.29 8.33 -6.94
C TYR A 449 12.97 7.74 -5.72
N VAL A 450 13.48 8.60 -4.86
CA VAL A 450 14.17 8.21 -3.63
C VAL A 450 13.50 8.92 -2.47
N ASP A 451 13.00 8.14 -1.52
CA ASP A 451 12.45 8.63 -0.27
C ASP A 451 13.34 8.20 0.91
N GLN A 452 13.67 9.14 1.76
CA GLN A 452 14.42 8.93 3.00
C GLN A 452 13.63 9.54 4.15
N GLN A 453 13.41 8.80 5.21
CA GLN A 453 12.67 9.27 6.36
C GLN A 453 13.40 8.90 7.64
N LEU A 454 13.53 9.87 8.53
CA LEU A 454 13.89 9.66 9.92
C LEU A 454 12.71 10.11 10.79
N ASP A 455 12.20 9.21 11.59
CA ASP A 455 11.10 9.47 12.54
C ASP A 455 11.55 9.11 13.95
N MET A 456 11.25 9.99 14.88
CA MET A 456 11.47 9.77 16.31
C MET A 456 10.20 10.17 17.03
N ASN A 457 9.59 9.22 17.74
CA ASN A 457 8.39 9.48 18.52
C ASN A 457 8.41 8.74 19.85
N ASN A 458 7.65 9.26 20.81
CA ASN A 458 7.44 8.64 22.10
C ASN A 458 5.95 8.60 22.43
N GLU A 459 5.49 7.48 22.92
CA GLU A 459 4.17 7.30 23.48
C GLU A 459 4.28 7.23 24.99
N SER A 460 3.60 8.14 25.68
CA SER A 460 3.54 8.19 27.14
C SER A 460 2.15 7.85 27.63
N ARG A 461 2.04 6.92 28.58
CA ARG A 461 0.76 6.56 29.20
C ARG A 461 0.79 7.00 30.67
N PHE A 462 -0.22 7.77 31.08
CA PHE A 462 -0.36 8.25 32.47
C PHE A 462 -1.81 8.60 32.78
N SER A 463 -2.13 8.71 34.05
CA SER A 463 -3.46 9.17 34.52
C SER A 463 -3.35 10.52 35.24
N SER A 464 -4.29 11.40 35.00
CA SER A 464 -4.44 12.67 35.70
C SER A 464 -5.83 12.77 36.34
N GLY A 465 -5.94 12.35 37.59
CA GLY A 465 -7.22 12.21 38.28
C GLY A 465 -8.06 11.09 37.60
N PRO A 466 -9.28 11.37 37.09
CA PRO A 466 -10.11 10.37 36.46
C PRO A 466 -9.84 10.21 34.95
N LEU A 467 -8.85 10.89 34.40
CA LEU A 467 -8.51 10.90 32.99
C LEU A 467 -7.29 10.01 32.74
N ASP A 468 -7.39 9.10 31.76
CA ASP A 468 -6.30 8.33 31.27
C ASP A 468 -5.79 8.94 29.96
N HIS A 469 -4.48 9.11 29.84
CA HIS A 469 -3.79 9.76 28.74
C HIS A 469 -2.92 8.77 27.98
N LYS A 470 -3.03 8.79 26.66
CA LYS A 470 -2.09 8.15 25.73
C LYS A 470 -1.52 9.26 24.83
N LEU A 471 -0.43 9.86 25.31
CA LEU A 471 0.20 11.02 24.70
C LEU A 471 1.27 10.56 23.71
N LEU A 472 1.09 10.84 22.43
CA LEU A 472 2.06 10.61 21.37
C LEU A 472 2.64 11.94 20.91
N PHE A 473 3.95 12.05 20.90
CA PHE A 473 4.65 13.20 20.32
C PHE A 473 5.87 12.74 19.54
N GLY A 474 6.22 13.51 18.51
CA GLY A 474 7.37 13.13 17.70
C GLY A 474 7.81 14.20 16.73
N VAL A 475 8.95 13.93 16.12
CA VAL A 475 9.56 14.73 15.06
C VAL A 475 9.91 13.84 13.89
N ARG A 476 9.77 14.38 12.68
CA ARG A 476 10.05 13.65 11.44
C ARG A 476 10.82 14.54 10.47
N TRP A 477 11.82 13.96 9.85
CA TRP A 477 12.45 14.46 8.67
C TRP A 477 12.17 13.51 7.51
N HIS A 478 11.70 14.05 6.38
CA HIS A 478 11.43 13.29 5.16
C HIS A 478 12.03 14.05 3.98
N LYS A 479 12.75 13.36 3.12
CA LYS A 479 13.30 13.88 1.89
C LYS A 479 12.86 12.98 0.73
N HIS A 480 12.12 13.58 -0.19
CA HIS A 480 11.73 13.00 -1.46
C HIS A 480 12.58 13.60 -2.58
N LYS A 481 13.24 12.76 -3.36
CA LYS A 481 14.06 13.18 -4.49
C LYS A 481 13.62 12.47 -5.76
N ARG A 482 13.47 13.24 -6.82
CA ARG A 482 13.18 12.76 -8.15
C ARG A 482 14.32 13.11 -9.09
N ASP A 483 14.89 12.09 -9.76
CA ASP A 483 15.85 12.24 -10.85
C ASP A 483 15.24 11.72 -12.15
N THR A 484 15.41 12.49 -13.22
CA THR A 484 14.94 12.12 -14.56
C THR A 484 16.01 12.44 -15.59
N LEU A 485 16.13 11.59 -16.59
CA LEU A 485 17.01 11.80 -17.73
C LEU A 485 16.44 11.07 -18.95
N MET A 486 16.58 11.65 -20.13
CA MET A 486 16.33 10.95 -21.38
C MET A 486 17.48 11.17 -22.36
N TYR A 487 17.62 10.26 -23.31
CA TYR A 487 18.46 10.44 -24.49
C TYR A 487 17.58 10.58 -25.73
N TYR A 488 17.73 11.72 -26.41
CA TYR A 488 16.97 12.04 -27.63
C TYR A 488 17.92 12.16 -28.83
N PRO A 489 18.10 11.10 -29.65
CA PRO A 489 19.09 11.04 -30.74
C PRO A 489 18.95 12.15 -31.77
N ALA A 490 17.73 12.63 -32.04
CA ALA A 490 17.49 13.71 -32.99
C ALA A 490 18.19 15.01 -32.60
N GLN A 491 18.55 15.18 -31.33
CA GLN A 491 19.23 16.36 -30.76
C GLN A 491 20.71 16.10 -30.40
N LYS A 492 21.29 14.95 -30.83
CA LYS A 492 22.65 14.53 -30.48
C LYS A 492 23.75 15.52 -30.88
N ASN A 493 23.50 16.39 -31.86
CA ASN A 493 24.43 17.40 -32.34
C ASN A 493 24.10 18.82 -31.85
N SER A 494 23.11 18.98 -30.99
CA SER A 494 22.65 20.30 -30.52
C SER A 494 23.11 20.58 -29.10
N ALA A 495 23.97 21.57 -28.92
CA ALA A 495 24.41 22.04 -27.60
C ALA A 495 23.25 22.60 -26.78
N SER A 496 22.23 23.20 -27.42
CA SER A 496 21.04 23.73 -26.74
C SER A 496 20.19 22.63 -26.09
N TYR A 497 20.36 21.39 -26.52
CA TYR A 497 19.71 20.19 -25.95
C TYR A 497 20.73 19.26 -25.25
N ASN A 498 21.85 19.81 -24.80
CA ASN A 498 22.93 19.06 -24.15
C ASN A 498 23.28 17.76 -24.91
N TYR A 499 23.42 17.87 -26.21
CA TYR A 499 23.75 16.74 -27.11
C TYR A 499 22.81 15.53 -26.98
N GLY A 500 21.54 15.81 -26.70
CA GLY A 500 20.46 14.83 -26.59
C GLY A 500 20.23 14.27 -25.19
N TYR A 501 21.05 14.60 -24.20
CA TYR A 501 20.89 14.12 -22.82
C TYR A 501 20.30 15.20 -21.92
N PHE A 502 18.99 15.16 -21.61
CA PHE A 502 18.31 16.16 -20.81
C PHE A 502 17.05 15.62 -20.13
N GLN A 503 16.51 16.36 -19.18
CA GLN A 503 15.23 16.02 -18.55
C GLN A 503 14.08 16.32 -19.50
N PRO A 504 13.05 15.44 -19.59
CA PRO A 504 11.81 15.83 -20.23
C PRO A 504 11.22 17.07 -19.54
N TYR A 505 10.77 18.03 -20.31
CA TYR A 505 10.24 19.30 -19.78
C TYR A 505 9.03 19.11 -18.83
N TYR A 506 8.25 18.06 -19.04
CA TYR A 506 7.08 17.67 -18.23
C TYR A 506 7.42 16.67 -17.10
N MET A 507 8.68 16.36 -16.90
CA MET A 507 9.18 15.52 -15.81
C MET A 507 10.43 16.19 -15.21
N PRO A 508 10.29 17.30 -14.49
CA PRO A 508 11.40 17.99 -13.88
C PRO A 508 12.08 17.13 -12.82
N ALA A 509 13.36 17.29 -12.64
CA ALA A 509 14.08 16.77 -11.49
C ALA A 509 14.05 17.78 -10.34
N GLY A 510 14.19 17.29 -9.12
CA GLY A 510 14.17 18.11 -7.93
C GLY A 510 14.03 17.32 -6.66
N GLU A 511 13.92 18.04 -5.54
CA GLU A 511 13.74 17.44 -4.22
C GLU A 511 12.74 18.24 -3.38
N GLN A 512 12.01 17.52 -2.54
CA GLN A 512 11.16 18.08 -1.49
C GLN A 512 11.68 17.60 -0.14
N GLU A 513 11.98 18.52 0.75
CA GLU A 513 12.35 18.23 2.12
C GLU A 513 11.25 18.70 3.07
N THR A 514 10.79 17.82 3.94
CA THR A 514 9.76 18.10 4.95
C THR A 514 10.32 17.85 6.35
N ARG A 515 10.19 18.83 7.22
CA ARG A 515 10.49 18.72 8.65
C ARG A 515 9.22 18.94 9.43
N SER A 516 8.91 18.03 10.33
CA SER A 516 7.64 18.01 11.02
C SER A 516 7.80 17.81 12.51
N ALA A 517 6.85 18.36 13.26
CA ALA A 517 6.63 18.03 14.67
C ALA A 517 5.14 17.78 14.89
N TYR A 518 4.80 16.80 15.70
CA TYR A 518 3.41 16.43 15.96
C TYR A 518 3.19 16.03 17.42
N LEU A 519 1.96 16.26 17.88
CA LEU A 519 1.49 15.95 19.21
C LEU A 519 0.04 15.50 19.12
N GLN A 520 -0.29 14.41 19.79
CA GLN A 520 -1.65 13.89 19.91
C GLN A 520 -1.83 13.26 21.29
N ASP A 521 -2.95 13.53 21.94
CA ASP A 521 -3.28 12.94 23.24
C ASP A 521 -4.66 12.27 23.18
N ALA A 522 -4.72 10.97 23.33
CA ALA A 522 -5.98 10.27 23.48
C ALA A 522 -6.35 10.26 24.97
N VAL A 523 -7.29 11.13 25.32
CA VAL A 523 -7.77 11.34 26.69
C VAL A 523 -9.04 10.54 26.90
N SER A 524 -9.00 9.54 27.77
CA SER A 524 -10.14 8.67 28.09
C SER A 524 -10.75 9.03 29.44
N TYR A 525 -12.08 9.13 29.47
CA TYR A 525 -12.89 9.26 30.67
C TYR A 525 -14.07 8.29 30.61
N GLY A 526 -13.98 7.21 31.37
CA GLY A 526 -14.97 6.14 31.29
C GLY A 526 -15.12 5.59 29.86
N SER A 527 -16.29 5.72 29.26
CA SER A 527 -16.60 5.24 27.92
C SER A 527 -16.31 6.24 26.79
N LEU A 528 -15.83 7.44 27.10
CA LEU A 528 -15.52 8.51 26.14
C LEU A 528 -14.01 8.68 26.00
N THR A 529 -13.51 8.60 24.79
CA THR A 529 -12.14 9.00 24.44
C THR A 529 -12.18 10.18 23.48
N VAL A 530 -11.46 11.26 23.80
CA VAL A 530 -11.31 12.44 22.95
C VAL A 530 -9.83 12.58 22.60
N THR A 531 -9.54 12.78 21.33
CA THR A 531 -8.17 12.83 20.84
C THR A 531 -7.90 14.14 20.10
N PRO A 532 -7.52 15.21 20.81
CA PRO A 532 -6.92 16.37 20.18
C PRO A 532 -5.54 16.05 19.64
N GLY A 533 -5.23 16.63 18.49
CA GLY A 533 -3.91 16.50 17.87
C GLY A 533 -3.55 17.74 17.06
N VAL A 534 -2.27 17.97 16.89
CA VAL A 534 -1.74 19.03 16.04
C VAL A 534 -0.42 18.62 15.43
N ARG A 535 -0.22 19.00 14.18
CA ARG A 535 1.02 18.82 13.46
C ARG A 535 1.46 20.12 12.84
N PHE A 536 2.76 20.35 12.82
CA PHE A 536 3.43 21.43 12.10
C PHE A 536 4.34 20.83 11.05
N ASP A 537 4.27 21.35 9.82
CA ASP A 537 5.16 20.97 8.74
C ASP A 537 5.85 22.20 8.16
N HIS A 538 7.14 22.03 7.87
CA HIS A 538 7.98 22.95 7.11
C HIS A 538 8.48 22.21 5.88
N VAL A 539 8.03 22.63 4.70
CA VAL A 539 8.28 21.96 3.41
C VAL A 539 9.08 22.88 2.53
N THR A 540 10.21 22.40 2.00
CA THR A 540 11.04 23.12 1.03
C THR A 540 11.12 22.31 -0.26
N ASN A 541 10.66 22.91 -1.36
CA ASN A 541 10.82 22.38 -2.71
C ASN A 541 12.05 23.03 -3.36
N THR A 542 12.87 22.23 -4.01
CA THR A 542 14.02 22.70 -4.78
C THR A 542 14.02 22.04 -6.14
N GLY A 543 13.85 22.83 -7.20
CA GLY A 543 13.91 22.35 -8.57
C GLY A 543 15.36 22.18 -9.03
N GLN A 544 15.56 21.27 -9.97
CA GLN A 544 16.84 21.13 -10.64
C GLN A 544 16.75 21.70 -12.06
N PRO A 545 17.61 22.66 -12.43
CA PRO A 545 17.66 23.17 -13.78
C PRO A 545 17.82 22.03 -14.80
N ASN A 546 17.15 22.16 -15.95
CA ASN A 546 17.25 21.18 -17.02
C ASN A 546 18.67 21.15 -17.60
N ARG A 547 19.18 19.98 -17.95
CA ARG A 547 20.49 19.86 -18.61
C ARG A 547 20.51 20.47 -20.02
N ALA A 548 19.35 20.56 -20.68
CA ALA A 548 19.22 21.30 -21.94
C ALA A 548 19.10 22.79 -21.66
N PRO A 549 20.10 23.64 -22.05
CA PRO A 549 20.05 25.10 -21.87
C PRO A 549 18.74 25.71 -22.37
N ARG A 550 18.21 25.18 -23.47
CA ARG A 550 16.95 25.66 -24.07
C ARG A 550 15.78 25.70 -23.08
N TYR A 551 15.72 24.78 -22.09
CA TYR A 551 14.67 24.75 -21.08
C TYR A 551 14.98 25.55 -19.82
N ASN A 552 16.18 26.15 -19.77
CA ASN A 552 16.62 27.03 -18.68
C ASN A 552 16.74 28.48 -19.15
N ASP A 553 16.26 28.75 -20.35
CA ASP A 553 16.41 30.09 -20.90
C ASP A 553 15.77 31.07 -19.91
N SER A 554 16.64 31.95 -19.39
CA SER A 554 16.34 32.90 -18.33
C SER A 554 15.58 34.11 -18.83
N ASP A 555 14.83 34.01 -19.94
CA ASP A 555 13.84 35.03 -20.23
C ASP A 555 12.95 35.21 -19.00
N PRO A 556 13.05 36.31 -18.25
CA PRO A 556 12.19 36.54 -17.09
C PRO A 556 10.70 36.52 -17.46
N ALA A 557 10.37 36.76 -18.75
CA ALA A 557 9.02 36.62 -19.28
C ALA A 557 8.58 35.16 -19.38
N ALA A 558 9.51 34.22 -19.53
CA ALA A 558 9.20 32.77 -19.56
C ALA A 558 9.11 32.12 -18.16
N GLY A 559 9.67 32.78 -17.12
CA GLY A 559 9.52 32.35 -15.74
C GLY A 559 10.15 31.01 -15.37
N HIS A 560 11.24 30.61 -16.04
CA HIS A 560 11.94 29.35 -15.75
C HIS A 560 12.82 29.47 -14.49
N ASP A 561 12.19 29.46 -13.32
CA ASP A 561 12.88 29.60 -12.04
C ASP A 561 12.76 28.29 -11.23
N TYR A 562 13.91 27.64 -11.03
CA TYR A 562 14.06 26.38 -10.30
C TYR A 562 14.53 26.58 -8.85
N SER A 563 14.65 27.82 -8.36
CA SER A 563 15.08 28.11 -7.00
C SER A 563 14.09 27.57 -5.97
N SER A 564 14.56 27.40 -4.74
CA SER A 564 13.76 26.82 -3.66
C SER A 564 12.55 27.68 -3.29
N VAL A 565 11.45 27.01 -2.97
CA VAL A 565 10.23 27.61 -2.41
C VAL A 565 9.89 26.88 -1.11
N THR A 566 9.56 27.66 -0.07
CA THR A 566 9.26 27.10 1.26
C THR A 566 7.81 27.39 1.65
N TYR A 567 7.18 26.38 2.23
CA TYR A 567 5.83 26.41 2.74
C TYR A 567 5.81 25.95 4.19
N THR A 568 4.96 26.56 5.01
CA THR A 568 4.75 26.15 6.41
C THR A 568 3.28 26.13 6.77
N GLY A 569 2.89 25.25 7.67
CA GLY A 569 1.50 25.21 8.11
C GLY A 569 1.25 24.28 9.27
N TRP A 570 0.08 24.47 9.86
CA TRP A 570 -0.45 23.67 10.96
C TRP A 570 -1.62 22.82 10.48
N SER A 571 -1.67 21.60 10.98
CA SER A 571 -2.73 20.61 10.72
C SER A 571 -3.35 20.20 12.06
N PRO A 572 -4.41 20.90 12.53
CA PRO A 572 -5.15 20.48 13.72
C PRO A 572 -6.09 19.32 13.43
N HIS A 573 -6.27 18.48 14.42
CA HIS A 573 -7.14 17.31 14.42
C HIS A 573 -7.89 17.18 15.74
N LEU A 574 -9.12 16.71 15.71
CA LEU A 574 -9.91 16.36 16.87
C LEU A 574 -10.78 15.16 16.56
N GLY A 575 -10.52 14.06 17.22
CA GLY A 575 -11.32 12.85 17.19
C GLY A 575 -12.07 12.63 18.50
N ALA A 576 -13.19 11.93 18.46
CA ALA A 576 -13.90 11.46 19.64
C ALA A 576 -14.53 10.09 19.36
N ILE A 577 -14.41 9.18 20.31
CA ILE A 577 -15.08 7.88 20.30
C ILE A 577 -15.85 7.74 21.61
N TRP A 578 -17.11 7.41 21.51
CA TRP A 578 -17.97 7.16 22.68
C TRP A 578 -18.56 5.76 22.62
N LYS A 579 -18.17 4.89 23.53
CA LYS A 579 -18.79 3.58 23.75
C LYS A 579 -20.12 3.79 24.47
N ALA A 580 -21.18 4.07 23.70
CA ALA A 580 -22.51 4.42 24.23
C ALA A 580 -23.16 3.24 24.95
N THR A 581 -22.93 2.02 24.45
CA THR A 581 -23.30 0.75 25.11
C THR A 581 -22.20 -0.28 24.90
N SER A 582 -22.35 -1.49 25.44
CA SER A 582 -21.43 -2.61 25.16
C SER A 582 -21.34 -2.96 23.68
N ASN A 583 -22.39 -2.67 22.90
CA ASN A 583 -22.51 -3.07 21.50
C ASN A 583 -22.54 -1.89 20.52
N LEU A 584 -22.52 -0.64 21.01
CA LEU A 584 -22.58 0.54 20.15
C LEU A 584 -21.50 1.54 20.52
N SER A 585 -20.60 1.80 19.59
CA SER A 585 -19.65 2.91 19.64
C SER A 585 -20.01 3.95 18.59
N LEU A 586 -20.01 5.21 18.98
CA LEU A 586 -20.18 6.35 18.09
C LEU A 586 -18.84 7.06 17.95
N PHE A 587 -18.53 7.55 16.76
CA PHE A 587 -17.33 8.33 16.54
C PHE A 587 -17.59 9.59 15.71
N ALA A 588 -16.80 10.59 15.97
CA ALA A 588 -16.75 11.82 15.20
C ALA A 588 -15.31 12.30 15.08
N ASP A 589 -14.96 12.83 13.94
CA ASP A 589 -13.60 13.22 13.62
C ASP A 589 -13.63 14.46 12.73
N VAL A 590 -12.84 15.46 13.07
CA VAL A 590 -12.63 16.65 12.25
C VAL A 590 -11.14 16.93 12.13
N SER A 591 -10.70 17.13 10.89
CA SER A 591 -9.31 17.48 10.61
C SER A 591 -9.24 18.63 9.62
N ARG A 592 -8.19 19.41 9.74
CA ARG A 592 -7.81 20.38 8.73
C ARG A 592 -6.34 20.19 8.43
N THR A 593 -6.03 19.82 7.20
CA THR A 593 -4.63 19.64 6.75
C THR A 593 -4.38 20.40 5.45
N TRP A 594 -3.13 20.40 5.01
CA TRP A 594 -2.69 21.09 3.81
C TRP A 594 -1.59 20.29 3.13
N ARG A 595 -1.36 20.58 1.85
CA ARG A 595 -0.20 20.07 1.12
C ARG A 595 0.53 21.21 0.39
N ALA A 596 1.84 21.12 0.33
CA ALA A 596 2.64 21.92 -0.58
C ALA A 596 2.50 21.36 -2.01
N PRO A 597 2.73 22.18 -3.05
CA PRO A 597 2.92 21.65 -4.39
C PRO A 597 4.03 20.60 -4.42
N VAL A 598 3.89 19.57 -5.24
CA VAL A 598 4.96 18.60 -5.50
C VAL A 598 5.92 19.13 -6.59
N ILE A 599 7.02 18.42 -6.85
CA ILE A 599 8.05 18.85 -7.79
C ILE A 599 7.50 19.06 -9.20
N ASP A 600 6.56 18.20 -9.65
CA ASP A 600 5.93 18.35 -10.98
C ASP A 600 5.09 19.61 -11.06
N GLU A 601 4.24 19.81 -10.06
CA GLU A 601 3.36 20.97 -10.02
C GLU A 601 4.13 22.29 -9.97
N GLN A 602 5.26 22.30 -9.29
CA GLN A 602 6.06 23.50 -9.07
C GLN A 602 6.97 23.82 -10.25
N TYR A 603 7.61 22.81 -10.85
CA TYR A 603 8.75 23.00 -11.75
C TYR A 603 8.54 22.44 -13.16
N GLU A 604 7.38 21.85 -13.48
CA GLU A 604 7.04 21.48 -14.86
C GLU A 604 6.97 22.74 -15.73
N VAL A 605 7.66 22.70 -16.87
CA VAL A 605 7.61 23.76 -17.89
C VAL A 605 7.11 23.20 -19.19
N GLN A 606 6.47 24.03 -20.03
CA GLN A 606 6.14 23.60 -21.37
C GLN A 606 7.27 23.80 -22.36
N SER A 607 7.13 23.23 -23.55
CA SER A 607 8.10 23.35 -24.62
C SER A 607 8.42 24.81 -24.95
N ALA A 608 9.69 25.17 -24.97
CA ALA A 608 10.20 26.51 -25.21
C ALA A 608 9.89 27.11 -26.60
N SER A 609 9.06 26.46 -27.42
CA SER A 609 8.78 26.93 -28.80
C SER A 609 7.54 27.81 -28.94
N SER A 610 6.82 28.05 -27.89
CA SER A 610 5.62 28.89 -27.92
C SER A 610 5.59 29.72 -26.65
N ASN A 611 5.19 30.95 -26.69
CA ASN A 611 4.98 31.90 -25.58
C ASN A 611 4.37 31.26 -24.30
N VAL A 612 4.96 30.26 -23.72
CA VAL A 612 4.43 29.29 -22.82
C VAL A 612 5.13 29.33 -21.49
N PRO A 613 4.37 29.07 -20.49
CA PRO A 613 4.62 29.29 -19.09
C PRO A 613 5.87 28.59 -18.58
N GLY A 614 6.48 29.27 -17.69
CA GLY A 614 7.55 28.77 -16.86
C GLY A 614 7.04 27.94 -15.69
N THR A 615 7.89 27.84 -14.70
CA THR A 615 7.62 27.15 -13.43
C THR A 615 6.45 27.79 -12.68
N SER A 616 5.71 27.00 -11.93
CA SER A 616 4.51 27.43 -11.18
C SER A 616 4.87 27.95 -9.79
N ARG A 617 5.75 28.94 -9.71
CA ARG A 617 6.29 29.46 -8.44
C ARG A 617 5.27 30.07 -7.47
N ASN A 618 4.17 30.60 -7.99
CA ASN A 618 3.16 31.30 -7.20
C ASN A 618 2.02 30.41 -6.75
N LEU A 619 2.18 29.09 -6.83
CA LEU A 619 1.19 28.16 -6.30
C LEU A 619 1.03 28.35 -4.79
N LYS A 620 -0.23 28.44 -4.39
CA LYS A 620 -0.61 28.37 -2.98
C LYS A 620 -0.70 26.91 -2.55
N VAL A 621 -0.51 26.68 -1.26
CA VAL A 621 -0.78 25.39 -0.66
C VAL A 621 -2.26 25.03 -0.82
N GLU A 622 -2.54 23.81 -1.16
CA GLU A 622 -3.88 23.24 -1.12
C GLU A 622 -4.25 22.89 0.31
N ARG A 623 -5.52 23.10 0.69
CA ARG A 623 -6.04 22.84 2.04
C ARG A 623 -7.29 22.03 1.97
N ILE A 624 -7.45 21.10 2.90
CA ILE A 624 -8.65 20.31 3.05
C ILE A 624 -9.16 20.36 4.48
N THR A 625 -10.47 20.42 4.63
CA THR A 625 -11.16 20.20 5.90
C THR A 625 -12.04 18.98 5.75
N GLY A 626 -11.75 17.95 6.53
CA GLY A 626 -12.51 16.70 6.56
C GLY A 626 -13.35 16.62 7.83
N ILE A 627 -14.58 16.18 7.68
CA ILE A 627 -15.46 15.79 8.78
C ILE A 627 -15.91 14.37 8.52
N ARG A 628 -15.85 13.54 9.55
CA ARG A 628 -16.27 12.16 9.51
C ARG A 628 -17.03 11.82 10.76
N VAL A 629 -18.16 11.15 10.63
CA VAL A 629 -18.99 10.67 11.74
C VAL A 629 -19.46 9.27 11.43
N GLY A 630 -19.67 8.48 12.45
CA GLY A 630 -20.19 7.13 12.22
C GLY A 630 -20.50 6.37 13.50
N ALA A 631 -20.85 5.12 13.27
CA ALA A 631 -21.21 4.19 14.33
C ALA A 631 -20.60 2.81 14.03
N VAL A 632 -20.27 2.13 15.10
CA VAL A 632 -19.88 0.73 15.07
C VAL A 632 -20.81 -0.05 15.98
N LEU A 633 -21.41 -1.06 15.42
CA LEU A 633 -22.16 -2.08 16.14
C LEU A 633 -21.30 -3.33 16.23
N ASP A 634 -21.12 -3.83 17.42
CA ASP A 634 -20.32 -5.01 17.74
C ASP A 634 -21.13 -5.97 18.61
N PHE A 635 -21.41 -7.15 18.08
CA PHE A 635 -22.20 -8.17 18.75
C PHE A 635 -21.42 -9.47 18.80
N ASN A 636 -21.32 -10.04 19.98
CA ASN A 636 -20.84 -11.38 20.20
C ASN A 636 -22.00 -12.26 20.67
N ASN A 637 -22.03 -13.50 20.22
CA ASN A 637 -23.06 -14.49 20.59
C ASN A 637 -24.49 -14.06 20.19
N LEU A 638 -24.65 -13.51 18.99
CA LEU A 638 -25.91 -12.99 18.48
C LEU A 638 -26.84 -14.09 17.96
N VAL A 639 -26.32 -15.04 17.20
CA VAL A 639 -27.07 -16.15 16.56
C VAL A 639 -26.62 -17.49 17.11
N THR A 640 -25.30 -17.63 17.33
CA THR A 640 -24.67 -18.83 17.92
C THR A 640 -23.87 -18.44 19.17
N ALA A 641 -23.42 -19.42 19.94
CA ALA A 641 -22.68 -19.17 21.18
C ALA A 641 -21.25 -18.65 20.94
N GLU A 642 -20.77 -18.67 19.71
CA GLU A 642 -19.39 -18.31 19.36
C GLU A 642 -19.33 -17.46 18.07
N ASP A 643 -20.41 -16.71 17.77
CA ASP A 643 -20.40 -15.80 16.62
C ASP A 643 -20.04 -14.37 17.00
N SER A 644 -19.53 -13.66 16.01
CA SER A 644 -19.30 -12.22 16.07
C SER A 644 -19.90 -11.53 14.84
N LEU A 645 -20.54 -10.40 15.07
CA LEU A 645 -21.04 -9.51 14.01
C LEU A 645 -20.58 -8.08 14.30
N GLN A 646 -19.81 -7.52 13.39
CA GLN A 646 -19.47 -6.12 13.43
C GLN A 646 -20.06 -5.38 12.22
N ILE A 647 -20.64 -4.21 12.45
CA ILE A 647 -21.14 -3.32 11.39
C ILE A 647 -20.60 -1.93 11.64
N ARG A 648 -19.85 -1.39 10.71
CA ARG A 648 -19.35 -0.02 10.73
C ARG A 648 -20.00 0.80 9.65
N THR A 649 -20.55 1.94 10.00
CA THR A 649 -21.09 2.93 9.07
C THR A 649 -20.33 4.24 9.24
N THR A 650 -19.85 4.80 8.15
CA THR A 650 -19.12 6.06 8.11
C THR A 650 -19.78 7.01 7.12
N LEU A 651 -20.06 8.23 7.58
CA LEU A 651 -20.46 9.36 6.75
C LEU A 651 -19.30 10.37 6.74
N PHE A 652 -18.94 10.87 5.59
CA PHE A 652 -17.85 11.84 5.51
C PHE A 652 -18.15 12.98 4.54
N ARG A 653 -17.48 14.11 4.80
CA ARG A 653 -17.49 15.27 3.92
C ARG A 653 -16.14 15.97 3.96
N ASN A 654 -15.50 16.07 2.82
CA ASN A 654 -14.21 16.72 2.60
C ASN A 654 -14.42 17.98 1.76
N ARG A 655 -13.89 19.11 2.20
CA ARG A 655 -13.92 20.37 1.47
C ARG A 655 -12.51 20.86 1.21
N GLY A 656 -12.08 20.79 -0.04
CA GLY A 656 -10.83 21.33 -0.53
C GLY A 656 -10.93 22.81 -0.86
N LYS A 657 -9.79 23.52 -0.74
CA LYS A 657 -9.62 24.92 -1.17
C LYS A 657 -8.26 25.09 -1.81
N ASP A 658 -8.19 26.00 -2.76
CA ASP A 658 -6.98 26.30 -3.52
C ASP A 658 -6.43 25.03 -4.20
N GLU A 659 -7.31 24.17 -4.77
CA GLU A 659 -6.95 22.92 -5.47
C GLU A 659 -5.86 23.19 -6.49
N ILE A 660 -4.74 22.45 -6.41
CA ILE A 660 -3.67 22.56 -7.40
C ILE A 660 -4.07 21.71 -8.60
N PHE A 661 -4.22 22.35 -9.74
CA PHE A 661 -4.79 21.71 -10.91
C PHE A 661 -3.97 21.94 -12.17
N TYR A 662 -3.77 20.88 -12.94
CA TYR A 662 -3.03 20.90 -14.20
C TYR A 662 -3.85 21.43 -15.36
N ARG A 663 -3.28 22.39 -16.13
CA ARG A 663 -3.99 23.08 -17.22
C ARG A 663 -3.15 23.18 -18.49
N ARG A 664 -2.93 22.10 -19.14
CA ARG A 664 -2.17 22.09 -20.38
C ARG A 664 -2.98 22.69 -21.55
N GLY A 665 -2.35 23.59 -22.32
CA GLY A 665 -2.84 24.04 -23.62
C GLY A 665 -4.00 25.05 -23.59
N VAL A 666 -4.29 25.67 -22.45
CA VAL A 666 -5.33 26.71 -22.37
C VAL A 666 -4.73 28.06 -22.73
N LEU A 667 -5.17 28.60 -23.84
CA LEU A 667 -4.93 30.01 -24.19
C LEU A 667 -5.72 30.89 -23.22
N CYS A 668 -5.10 31.95 -22.74
CA CYS A 668 -5.76 32.92 -21.90
C CYS A 668 -6.81 33.68 -22.68
N ASP A 669 -8.06 33.71 -22.21
CA ASP A 669 -9.11 34.62 -22.70
C ASP A 669 -9.11 35.87 -21.79
N ALA A 670 -8.63 36.99 -22.32
CA ALA A 670 -8.53 38.26 -21.61
C ALA A 670 -9.88 38.75 -21.07
N ALA A 671 -10.97 38.45 -21.76
CA ALA A 671 -12.32 38.87 -21.35
C ALA A 671 -12.80 38.10 -20.11
N ARG A 672 -12.32 36.88 -19.89
CA ARG A 672 -12.75 36.01 -18.79
C ARG A 672 -11.76 35.95 -17.61
N SER A 673 -10.49 36.32 -17.82
CA SER A 673 -9.44 36.26 -16.81
C SER A 673 -9.33 37.52 -15.95
N GLY A 674 -10.16 38.54 -16.19
CA GLY A 674 -10.09 39.81 -15.43
C GLY A 674 -8.80 40.58 -15.62
N GLY A 675 -8.11 40.42 -16.76
CA GLY A 675 -6.90 41.18 -17.10
C GLY A 675 -5.58 40.46 -16.76
N GLU A 676 -5.61 39.25 -16.26
CA GLU A 676 -4.38 38.46 -15.95
C GLU A 676 -3.73 37.86 -17.20
N CYS A 677 -4.30 38.05 -18.38
CA CYS A 677 -3.72 37.69 -19.66
C CYS A 677 -2.54 38.58 -19.99
N GLY A 678 -1.41 38.01 -20.27
CA GLY A 678 -0.15 38.72 -20.54
C GLY A 678 0.95 38.36 -19.56
N GLN A 679 0.64 37.65 -18.49
CA GLN A 679 1.63 37.00 -17.66
C GLN A 679 1.92 35.57 -18.18
N PRO A 680 3.14 35.06 -18.06
CA PRO A 680 3.42 33.66 -18.39
C PRO A 680 2.48 32.76 -17.61
N LEU A 681 1.69 31.96 -18.32
CA LEU A 681 0.77 31.03 -17.68
C LEU A 681 1.53 29.78 -17.26
N SER A 682 1.57 29.51 -15.98
CA SER A 682 2.08 28.22 -15.46
C SER A 682 1.16 27.07 -15.86
N ASN A 683 1.70 25.86 -15.97
CA ASN A 683 0.93 24.65 -16.25
C ASN A 683 -0.07 24.34 -15.14
N TYR A 684 0.30 24.63 -13.91
CA TYR A 684 -0.49 24.39 -12.71
C TYR A 684 -1.05 25.69 -12.14
N ARG A 685 -2.24 25.64 -11.61
CA ARG A 685 -2.94 26.76 -10.96
C ARG A 685 -3.77 26.27 -9.79
N ASN A 686 -4.05 27.20 -8.88
CA ASN A 686 -5.01 26.95 -7.83
C ASN A 686 -6.45 27.25 -8.34
N LEU A 687 -7.33 26.26 -8.28
CA LEU A 687 -8.77 26.40 -8.45
C LEU A 687 -9.42 26.77 -7.10
N PRO A 688 -10.66 27.30 -7.09
CA PRO A 688 -11.34 27.71 -5.85
C PRO A 688 -11.47 26.59 -4.84
N GLY A 689 -11.83 25.37 -5.28
CA GLY A 689 -11.95 24.22 -4.43
C GLY A 689 -12.96 23.19 -4.90
N TYR A 690 -13.23 22.25 -4.03
CA TYR A 690 -14.12 21.12 -4.29
C TYR A 690 -14.80 20.64 -2.99
N THR A 691 -15.85 19.84 -3.17
CA THR A 691 -16.48 19.10 -2.07
C THR A 691 -16.66 17.65 -2.49
N ILE A 692 -16.16 16.72 -1.66
CA ILE A 692 -16.36 15.28 -1.80
C ILE A 692 -17.07 14.79 -0.54
N GLU A 693 -18.13 14.02 -0.72
CA GLU A 693 -18.90 13.47 0.40
C GLU A 693 -19.40 12.07 0.06
N GLY A 694 -19.60 11.26 1.09
CA GLY A 694 -20.02 9.90 0.85
C GLY A 694 -20.45 9.16 2.12
N VAL A 695 -20.87 7.93 1.87
CA VAL A 695 -21.22 6.94 2.88
C VAL A 695 -20.51 5.65 2.59
N GLU A 696 -19.99 5.01 3.63
CA GLU A 696 -19.42 3.68 3.61
C GLU A 696 -20.08 2.80 4.66
N ILE A 697 -20.26 1.54 4.34
CA ILE A 697 -20.72 0.51 5.27
C ILE A 697 -19.79 -0.68 5.12
N GLU A 698 -19.27 -1.16 6.23
CA GLU A 698 -18.53 -2.43 6.33
C GLU A 698 -19.21 -3.31 7.35
N SER A 699 -19.40 -4.56 7.01
CA SER A 699 -20.00 -5.54 7.89
C SER A 699 -19.24 -6.85 7.80
N PHE A 700 -19.07 -7.50 8.94
CA PHE A 700 -18.35 -8.75 9.06
C PHE A 700 -19.09 -9.64 10.03
N TYR A 701 -19.31 -10.85 9.61
CA TYR A 701 -19.90 -11.90 10.43
C TYR A 701 -18.99 -13.12 10.41
N ASP A 702 -18.76 -13.68 11.55
CA ASP A 702 -18.01 -14.91 11.70
C ASP A 702 -18.64 -15.82 12.76
N SER A 703 -18.66 -17.11 12.49
CA SER A 703 -19.09 -18.17 13.39
C SER A 703 -18.32 -19.47 13.08
N ASP A 704 -18.54 -20.50 13.87
CA ASP A 704 -17.93 -21.82 13.66
C ASP A 704 -18.17 -22.40 12.27
N ARG A 705 -19.30 -22.04 11.63
CA ARG A 705 -19.74 -22.66 10.39
C ARG A 705 -19.92 -21.71 9.23
N VAL A 706 -20.21 -20.46 9.50
CA VAL A 706 -20.53 -19.47 8.47
C VAL A 706 -19.73 -18.21 8.70
N PHE A 707 -19.20 -17.65 7.64
CA PHE A 707 -18.55 -16.34 7.68
C PHE A 707 -18.99 -15.49 6.49
N GLY A 708 -18.89 -14.18 6.63
CA GLY A 708 -19.20 -13.29 5.54
C GLY A 708 -18.75 -11.86 5.79
N SER A 709 -18.55 -11.12 4.71
CA SER A 709 -18.29 -9.70 4.76
C SER A 709 -19.11 -8.96 3.71
N PHE A 710 -19.44 -7.72 4.01
CA PHE A 710 -20.12 -6.84 3.08
C PHE A 710 -19.52 -5.44 3.19
N ALA A 711 -19.12 -4.89 2.05
CA ALA A 711 -18.59 -3.53 1.93
C ALA A 711 -19.42 -2.75 0.92
N TYR A 712 -19.84 -1.54 1.26
CA TYR A 712 -20.60 -0.65 0.38
C TYR A 712 -20.00 0.75 0.41
N SER A 713 -19.90 1.38 -0.76
CA SER A 713 -19.41 2.74 -0.88
C SER A 713 -20.23 3.53 -1.91
N ALA A 714 -20.67 4.73 -1.52
CA ALA A 714 -21.33 5.68 -2.39
C ALA A 714 -20.75 7.08 -2.17
N ILE A 715 -20.04 7.59 -3.19
CA ILE A 715 -19.29 8.83 -3.13
C ILE A 715 -19.77 9.77 -4.23
N ARG A 716 -19.74 11.07 -3.97
CA ARG A 716 -19.95 12.12 -4.95
C ARG A 716 -18.99 13.27 -4.72
N GLY A 717 -18.58 13.94 -5.78
CA GLY A 717 -17.66 15.07 -5.70
C GLY A 717 -17.91 16.09 -6.80
N LYS A 718 -17.81 17.36 -6.44
CA LYS A 718 -17.93 18.49 -7.38
C LYS A 718 -16.90 19.55 -7.09
N ARG A 719 -16.35 20.15 -8.16
CA ARG A 719 -15.55 21.37 -8.08
C ARG A 719 -16.46 22.59 -7.97
N ASP A 720 -15.99 23.57 -7.22
CA ASP A 720 -16.68 24.85 -7.05
C ASP A 720 -16.59 25.70 -8.34
N ALA A 721 -17.63 26.48 -8.65
CA ALA A 721 -17.60 27.40 -9.78
C ALA A 721 -16.61 28.54 -9.53
N SER A 722 -15.89 28.95 -10.58
CA SER A 722 -14.99 30.11 -10.56
C SER A 722 -15.41 31.12 -11.61
N PRO A 723 -15.88 32.31 -11.23
CA PRO A 723 -16.31 33.35 -12.21
C PRO A 723 -15.11 33.93 -13.00
N ARG A 724 -13.88 33.72 -12.53
CA ARG A 724 -12.66 34.26 -13.18
C ARG A 724 -11.96 33.27 -14.11
N ASP A 725 -12.47 32.06 -14.21
CA ASP A 725 -11.86 31.00 -14.97
C ASP A 725 -12.76 30.51 -16.07
N PRO A 726 -12.32 30.37 -17.33
CA PRO A 726 -13.15 29.81 -18.41
C PRO A 726 -13.61 28.36 -18.11
N TRP A 727 -12.99 27.71 -17.16
CA TRP A 727 -13.32 26.42 -16.59
C TRP A 727 -14.28 26.53 -15.40
N GLY A 728 -14.82 27.70 -15.14
CA GLY A 728 -15.44 28.13 -13.89
C GLY A 728 -16.84 27.62 -13.63
N ASN A 729 -17.31 26.62 -14.37
CA ASN A 729 -18.59 25.98 -14.08
C ASN A 729 -18.42 24.95 -12.97
N GLN A 730 -19.41 24.86 -12.09
CA GLN A 730 -19.46 23.75 -11.15
C GLN A 730 -19.56 22.44 -11.94
N THR A 731 -18.57 21.56 -11.79
CA THR A 731 -18.52 20.30 -12.53
C THR A 731 -18.25 19.11 -11.61
N TRP A 732 -18.64 17.92 -12.07
CA TRP A 732 -18.30 16.69 -11.40
C TRP A 732 -16.78 16.46 -11.43
N ILE A 733 -16.23 15.89 -10.36
CA ILE A 733 -14.86 15.36 -10.33
C ILE A 733 -14.89 14.04 -11.08
N ALA A 734 -14.08 13.92 -12.15
CA ALA A 734 -14.07 12.74 -13.01
C ALA A 734 -13.54 11.49 -12.30
N GLU A 735 -12.63 11.65 -11.36
CA GLU A 735 -11.96 10.57 -10.64
C GLU A 735 -12.83 9.91 -9.55
N ILE A 736 -14.04 10.42 -9.29
CA ILE A 736 -14.97 9.81 -8.33
C ILE A 736 -15.46 8.45 -8.84
N PRO A 737 -15.22 7.35 -8.12
CA PRO A 737 -15.67 6.04 -8.54
C PRO A 737 -17.21 5.91 -8.54
N PRO A 738 -17.77 4.94 -9.27
CA PRO A 738 -19.19 4.59 -9.16
C PRO A 738 -19.53 4.06 -7.76
N VAL A 739 -20.83 3.93 -7.49
CA VAL A 739 -21.30 3.21 -6.29
C VAL A 739 -20.90 1.74 -6.42
N THR A 740 -20.26 1.20 -5.39
CA THR A 740 -19.78 -0.19 -5.33
C THR A 740 -20.34 -0.92 -4.12
N ALA A 741 -20.52 -2.22 -4.27
CA ALA A 741 -20.74 -3.14 -3.16
C ALA A 741 -19.95 -4.43 -3.40
N HIS A 742 -19.29 -4.92 -2.37
CA HIS A 742 -18.54 -6.18 -2.36
C HIS A 742 -19.12 -7.07 -1.29
N ALA A 743 -19.30 -8.34 -1.59
CA ALA A 743 -19.84 -9.32 -0.66
C ALA A 743 -19.04 -10.62 -0.70
N VAL A 744 -18.81 -11.19 0.47
CA VAL A 744 -18.23 -12.53 0.64
C VAL A 744 -19.17 -13.32 1.52
N LEU A 745 -19.49 -14.54 1.13
CA LEU A 745 -20.26 -15.49 1.95
C LEU A 745 -19.55 -16.84 1.90
N GLY A 746 -19.31 -17.44 3.04
CA GLY A 746 -18.61 -18.71 3.12
C GLY A 746 -19.15 -19.64 4.20
N ILE A 747 -18.81 -20.89 4.04
CA ILE A 747 -19.06 -21.95 5.00
C ILE A 747 -17.76 -22.63 5.39
N LYS A 748 -17.62 -22.92 6.67
CA LYS A 748 -16.56 -23.74 7.25
C LYS A 748 -17.06 -25.15 7.43
N VAL A 749 -16.28 -26.13 7.01
CA VAL A 749 -16.56 -27.56 7.18
C VAL A 749 -15.43 -28.18 8.01
N PRO A 750 -15.49 -28.05 9.36
CA PRO A 750 -14.41 -28.48 10.23
C PRO A 750 -14.05 -29.97 10.08
N GLN A 751 -15.02 -30.81 9.73
CA GLN A 751 -14.80 -32.26 9.53
C GLN A 751 -13.89 -32.56 8.32
N TRP A 752 -13.72 -31.60 7.41
CA TRP A 752 -12.89 -31.72 6.22
C TRP A 752 -11.70 -30.79 6.29
N ASP A 753 -11.55 -30.03 7.37
CA ASP A 753 -10.56 -28.93 7.50
C ASP A 753 -10.62 -27.97 6.29
N ALA A 754 -11.82 -27.65 5.82
CA ALA A 754 -12.06 -26.93 4.58
C ALA A 754 -13.05 -25.78 4.75
N ALA A 755 -12.87 -24.76 3.93
CA ALA A 755 -13.85 -23.69 3.77
C ALA A 755 -14.19 -23.47 2.29
N PHE A 756 -15.43 -23.07 2.03
CA PHE A 756 -15.95 -22.78 0.70
C PHE A 756 -16.70 -21.46 0.72
N GLY A 757 -16.61 -20.70 -0.34
CA GLY A 757 -17.36 -19.45 -0.37
C GLY A 757 -17.60 -18.90 -1.75
N TRP A 758 -18.41 -17.85 -1.76
CA TRP A 758 -18.78 -17.05 -2.89
C TRP A 758 -18.35 -15.58 -2.68
N THR A 759 -17.94 -14.94 -3.75
CA THR A 759 -17.68 -13.49 -3.79
C THR A 759 -18.57 -12.82 -4.83
N GLY A 760 -19.04 -11.62 -4.54
CA GLY A 760 -19.83 -10.80 -5.46
C GLY A 760 -19.36 -9.36 -5.46
N ASP A 761 -19.04 -8.83 -6.66
CA ASP A 761 -18.68 -7.43 -6.85
C ASP A 761 -19.79 -6.78 -7.68
N PHE A 762 -20.42 -5.73 -7.14
CA PHE A 762 -21.53 -5.03 -7.76
C PHE A 762 -21.16 -3.57 -7.98
N VAL A 763 -21.12 -3.15 -9.21
CA VAL A 763 -20.73 -1.81 -9.60
C VAL A 763 -21.87 -1.15 -10.36
N ARG A 764 -22.32 0.01 -9.89
CA ARG A 764 -23.36 0.77 -10.54
C ARG A 764 -22.79 1.51 -11.76
N LYS A 765 -23.66 1.84 -12.76
CA LYS A 765 -23.26 2.73 -13.85
C LYS A 765 -22.70 4.06 -13.32
N GLN A 766 -21.69 4.58 -14.00
CA GLN A 766 -21.16 5.92 -13.71
C GLN A 766 -21.52 6.87 -14.86
N ASP A 767 -22.35 7.84 -14.56
CA ASP A 767 -22.81 8.89 -15.47
C ASP A 767 -22.49 10.32 -14.95
N ARG A 768 -21.84 10.42 -13.78
CA ARG A 768 -21.41 11.66 -13.14
C ARG A 768 -19.99 12.03 -13.59
N SER A 769 -19.83 12.36 -14.85
CA SER A 769 -18.60 12.94 -15.42
C SER A 769 -18.88 14.38 -15.87
N PRO A 770 -17.86 15.21 -16.14
CA PRO A 770 -18.05 16.51 -16.75
C PRO A 770 -18.95 16.43 -17.97
N ALA A 771 -19.79 17.47 -18.18
CA ALA A 771 -20.75 17.48 -19.28
C ALA A 771 -20.04 17.57 -20.64
N ASP A 772 -20.67 17.02 -21.69
CA ASP A 772 -20.17 17.17 -23.06
C ASP A 772 -20.13 18.69 -23.42
N GLY A 773 -19.00 19.13 -23.97
CA GLY A 773 -18.73 20.55 -24.22
C GLY A 773 -18.21 21.35 -23.03
N ASP A 774 -18.12 20.75 -21.83
CA ASP A 774 -17.34 21.32 -20.75
C ASP A 774 -15.87 21.34 -21.19
N PRO A 775 -15.17 22.45 -21.08
CA PRO A 775 -13.74 22.49 -21.42
C PRO A 775 -12.90 21.46 -20.65
N LEU A 776 -13.32 21.07 -19.46
CA LEU A 776 -12.70 19.99 -18.69
C LEU A 776 -13.00 18.60 -19.28
N ALA A 777 -14.14 18.40 -19.94
CA ALA A 777 -14.55 17.11 -20.50
C ALA A 777 -13.57 16.60 -21.57
N SER A 778 -13.00 17.49 -22.37
CA SER A 778 -12.08 17.11 -23.46
C SER A 778 -10.70 16.64 -22.99
N VAL A 779 -10.34 16.96 -21.76
CA VAL A 779 -8.98 16.71 -21.22
C VAL A 779 -8.99 15.68 -20.08
N TRP A 780 -10.06 15.66 -19.27
CA TRP A 780 -10.11 14.90 -18.02
C TRP A 780 -11.38 14.05 -17.85
N ALA A 781 -12.32 14.12 -18.80
CA ALA A 781 -13.51 13.29 -18.73
C ALA A 781 -13.15 11.83 -18.96
N LEU A 782 -13.53 11.00 -18.03
CA LEU A 782 -13.57 9.55 -18.21
C LEU A 782 -14.90 9.21 -18.92
N PRO A 783 -14.91 8.23 -19.83
CA PRO A 783 -16.12 7.80 -20.50
C PRO A 783 -17.12 7.24 -19.48
N LYS A 784 -18.40 7.56 -19.68
CA LYS A 784 -19.49 6.98 -18.88
C LYS A 784 -19.49 5.48 -19.06
N THR A 785 -19.65 4.74 -17.98
CA THR A 785 -19.65 3.27 -18.01
C THR A 785 -20.98 2.68 -17.54
N ALA A 786 -21.33 1.54 -18.11
CA ALA A 786 -22.45 0.72 -17.64
C ALA A 786 -22.12 0.10 -16.28
N GLY A 787 -23.15 -0.23 -15.50
CA GLY A 787 -22.98 -1.04 -14.29
C GLY A 787 -22.75 -2.52 -14.66
N TYR A 788 -22.10 -3.25 -13.75
CA TYR A 788 -21.85 -4.68 -13.90
C TYR A 788 -21.85 -5.42 -12.57
N SER A 789 -21.90 -6.72 -12.62
CA SER A 789 -21.69 -7.59 -11.47
C SER A 789 -20.75 -8.73 -11.83
N LEU A 790 -19.81 -9.04 -10.93
CA LEU A 790 -18.89 -10.14 -11.05
C LEU A 790 -19.14 -11.11 -9.90
N HIS A 791 -18.99 -12.39 -10.19
CA HIS A 791 -19.17 -13.45 -9.20
C HIS A 791 -17.95 -14.35 -9.21
N GLY A 792 -17.52 -14.75 -8.02
CA GLY A 792 -16.43 -15.69 -7.82
C GLY A 792 -16.80 -16.81 -6.87
N LEU A 793 -16.00 -17.86 -6.87
CA LEU A 793 -16.04 -18.96 -5.92
C LEU A 793 -14.64 -19.20 -5.37
N PHE A 794 -14.55 -19.62 -4.12
CA PHE A 794 -13.27 -20.02 -3.55
C PHE A 794 -13.44 -21.23 -2.62
N ALA A 795 -12.35 -21.96 -2.43
CA ALA A 795 -12.22 -23.04 -1.46
C ALA A 795 -10.80 -23.02 -0.89
N SER A 796 -10.69 -23.35 0.39
CA SER A 796 -9.43 -23.60 1.09
C SER A 796 -9.50 -24.93 1.82
N TRP A 797 -8.35 -25.62 1.91
CA TRP A 797 -8.20 -26.89 2.56
C TRP A 797 -6.87 -26.94 3.31
N GLN A 798 -6.95 -27.16 4.63
CA GLN A 798 -5.80 -27.19 5.54
C GLN A 798 -5.90 -28.44 6.44
N PRO A 799 -5.65 -29.64 5.88
CA PRO A 799 -5.86 -30.88 6.62
C PRO A 799 -4.98 -30.98 7.86
N THR A 800 -5.58 -31.16 9.00
CA THR A 800 -4.87 -31.36 10.30
C THR A 800 -3.92 -32.56 10.28
N SER A 801 -4.20 -33.56 9.41
CA SER A 801 -3.34 -34.73 9.20
C SER A 801 -2.04 -34.45 8.45
N LEU A 802 -1.95 -33.32 7.73
CA LEU A 802 -0.76 -32.87 6.99
C LEU A 802 -0.34 -31.52 7.55
N LYS A 803 0.36 -31.53 8.69
CA LYS A 803 0.81 -30.29 9.35
C LYS A 803 1.50 -29.35 8.35
N GLY A 804 1.11 -28.10 8.33
CA GLY A 804 1.71 -27.07 7.48
C GLY A 804 1.28 -27.09 6.02
N PHE A 805 0.46 -28.05 5.58
CA PHE A 805 -0.08 -28.11 4.23
C PHE A 805 -1.29 -27.22 4.07
N GLU A 806 -1.34 -26.48 2.97
CA GLU A 806 -2.52 -25.70 2.57
C GLU A 806 -2.71 -25.76 1.06
N ALA A 807 -3.97 -25.95 0.63
CA ALA A 807 -4.39 -25.83 -0.76
C ALA A 807 -5.55 -24.85 -0.90
N ARG A 808 -5.49 -23.95 -1.90
CA ARG A 808 -6.55 -23.00 -2.20
C ARG A 808 -6.91 -23.04 -3.69
N VAL A 809 -8.19 -22.84 -3.97
CA VAL A 809 -8.72 -22.65 -5.32
C VAL A 809 -9.64 -21.45 -5.31
N ALA A 810 -9.52 -20.59 -6.30
CA ALA A 810 -10.44 -19.48 -6.52
C ALA A 810 -10.82 -19.37 -8.01
N VAL A 811 -12.01 -18.88 -8.28
CA VAL A 811 -12.48 -18.56 -9.62
C VAL A 811 -12.99 -17.13 -9.60
N ASP A 812 -12.27 -16.22 -10.22
CA ASP A 812 -12.73 -14.85 -10.41
C ASP A 812 -13.48 -14.73 -11.73
N ASN A 813 -14.47 -13.82 -11.80
CA ASN A 813 -15.35 -13.62 -12.96
C ASN A 813 -15.89 -14.96 -13.50
N LEU A 814 -16.58 -15.70 -12.64
CA LEU A 814 -17.09 -17.05 -12.88
C LEU A 814 -17.87 -17.18 -14.21
N PHE A 815 -18.67 -16.18 -14.55
CA PHE A 815 -19.50 -16.17 -15.76
C PHE A 815 -18.81 -15.59 -16.98
N ASN A 816 -17.51 -15.22 -16.85
CA ASN A 816 -16.72 -14.56 -17.91
C ASN A 816 -17.43 -13.33 -18.47
N HIS A 817 -18.04 -12.53 -17.56
CA HIS A 817 -18.78 -11.33 -17.92
C HIS A 817 -17.83 -10.25 -18.44
N GLU A 818 -18.20 -9.60 -19.55
CA GLU A 818 -17.47 -8.47 -20.11
C GLU A 818 -17.85 -7.19 -19.38
N TYR A 819 -16.87 -6.44 -18.90
CA TYR A 819 -17.08 -5.22 -18.13
C TYR A 819 -15.96 -4.21 -18.36
N TYR A 820 -16.29 -2.94 -18.14
CA TYR A 820 -15.37 -1.82 -18.28
C TYR A 820 -15.35 -1.00 -16.98
N PRO A 821 -14.31 -1.14 -16.16
CA PRO A 821 -14.16 -0.33 -14.95
C PRO A 821 -14.12 1.15 -15.30
N TYR A 822 -14.84 2.00 -14.56
CA TYR A 822 -14.92 3.43 -14.85
C TYR A 822 -13.53 4.12 -14.81
N LEU A 823 -12.72 3.81 -13.82
CA LEU A 823 -11.35 4.33 -13.71
C LEU A 823 -10.34 3.56 -14.59
N GLY A 824 -10.77 2.56 -15.34
CA GLY A 824 -9.95 1.69 -16.18
C GLY A 824 -9.56 2.27 -17.53
N GLU A 825 -9.79 3.55 -17.79
CA GLU A 825 -9.38 4.26 -19.00
C GLU A 825 -9.84 3.58 -20.32
N SER A 826 -11.09 3.10 -20.36
CA SER A 826 -11.70 2.40 -21.49
C SER A 826 -11.12 0.99 -21.75
N VAL A 827 -10.35 0.44 -20.86
CA VAL A 827 -9.84 -0.92 -20.95
C VAL A 827 -10.86 -1.89 -20.35
N SER A 828 -11.17 -2.98 -21.05
CA SER A 828 -12.01 -4.04 -20.51
C SER A 828 -11.31 -4.72 -19.32
N GLY A 829 -12.10 -5.17 -18.38
CA GLY A 829 -11.61 -5.93 -17.24
C GLY A 829 -11.09 -7.32 -17.62
N VAL A 830 -10.57 -8.03 -16.63
CA VAL A 830 -9.97 -9.36 -16.79
C VAL A 830 -11.07 -10.42 -17.00
N GLY A 831 -10.87 -11.32 -17.96
CA GLY A 831 -11.75 -12.48 -18.16
C GLY A 831 -11.68 -13.47 -16.99
N ARG A 832 -12.47 -14.54 -17.06
CA ARG A 832 -12.47 -15.57 -16.02
C ARG A 832 -11.06 -16.06 -15.72
N ASN A 833 -10.72 -16.13 -14.43
CA ASN A 833 -9.43 -16.60 -13.93
C ASN A 833 -9.66 -17.67 -12.87
N ILE A 834 -9.10 -18.86 -13.08
CA ILE A 834 -9.08 -19.93 -12.08
C ILE A 834 -7.66 -19.92 -11.49
N LYS A 835 -7.60 -19.75 -10.18
CA LYS A 835 -6.37 -19.65 -9.41
C LYS A 835 -6.24 -20.86 -8.50
N PHE A 836 -5.05 -21.45 -8.48
CA PHE A 836 -4.69 -22.55 -7.58
C PHE A 836 -3.48 -22.14 -6.77
N SER A 837 -3.44 -22.49 -5.51
CA SER A 837 -2.22 -22.40 -4.74
C SER A 837 -2.08 -23.61 -3.81
N VAL A 838 -0.85 -24.06 -3.64
CA VAL A 838 -0.46 -25.12 -2.70
C VAL A 838 0.76 -24.62 -1.95
N SER A 839 0.75 -24.74 -0.64
CA SER A 839 1.89 -24.43 0.21
C SER A 839 2.12 -25.53 1.25
N GLN A 840 3.40 -25.68 1.62
CA GLN A 840 3.85 -26.56 2.69
C GLN A 840 4.81 -25.80 3.59
N ARG A 841 4.50 -25.74 4.88
CA ARG A 841 5.44 -25.34 5.94
C ARG A 841 6.06 -26.60 6.58
N PHE A 842 7.30 -26.54 6.96
CA PHE A 842 8.04 -27.65 7.57
C PHE A 842 9.13 -27.16 8.52
#